data_ace2651f001086c9135ccfa3dd90d0ce
#
_entry.id   ace2651f001086c9135ccfa3dd90d0ce
#
_cell.length_a   1.000
_cell.length_b   1.000
_cell.length_c   1.000
_cell.angle_alpha   90.00
_cell.angle_beta   90.00
_cell.angle_gamma   90.00
#
_symmetry.space_group_name_H-M   'P 1'
#
loop_
_entity.id
_entity.type
_entity.pdbx_description
1 polymer ?
#
loop_
_entity_poly.entity_id
_entity_poly.type
_entity_poly.pdbx_seq_one_letter_code
_entity_poly.pdbx_strand_id
1 'polypeptide(L)'
;MNFLRGVMGAQSAGPQPSGAETIQKLCDRVASSTLLDDRRDAVRALKSLSKKYRLEVGIQAMPHLIHVLQTDRSDSEIIGYALDTLYNIISNDLEEEEQEENSQKQVEDLGSQFTEIFIKQHENVTLLLTYLEEFDFQVRWPGVKLLTALLKQQGPQVQQIILVSPMGVSRLMDLLADSREVIRNDGVLLLQQLTRSNAAIQKIVAFENAFERLLDIITEEGNSDGGIVVEDCLLLLQNLLKNNNSNQNFFKEGSYIQRMKPWFEVSDDNAGWSAQKVTNLHLMLQLVRVLVSPTNPPGATSSCQKAMFHCGLLQQLCTILMATGVPADILTETINTVSEVIRGCQINQDYFASVNAPSNPPRPAIVVLLMSMVNERQPFVLRCAVLYCFQCFLYKNQKGQGEIVSTLLPSTIDATGNSVSAGQLLCGGLFSTDSLSNWCAAVALAHALQENATLKEQLLRVQLATSIGNPPVSLLQQCTNILSQGSKVQTRVGLLMLLCTWLSNCPIAVTHFLHNSANIPFLTGQIAENLGEEEQLVQGLCALLLGISIYYNDNSLENYKKEKLKQLIEKRIGKENFIEKLGFISKHEFYSRAAQKPQPSFSSPDHMMFDHEFTKLVKELEGVITKAVYKSSEEDKKEEEVKKSLEQHDNIVTHYKNVIRVQDQELEELKKQVESLKMQNEQFQTTITQQVSQIQQHKDQYNLLKVQLGATARKENQHHTSHSDVAQMNGVQPEDISKLRDEIEEWKHKLELLQEQLKEKDSLIETLKLPSVAGDTTEQSSQTNKPSGGREADNELYKEMETLRSKIQSQSSDINKLQTENQELLQKLSLTPVPVSGDGGTVVVSKTADLDGKLSTLLQETKELKNELASLSEEKASLKSQLDSSNSTVAILQNEKTKLQQELAESKKEQDDLLVLLADQDQKIIALKNKLKHLGEPVEDEDDTESGDQGEDDEEEDGEEEED
;
A
#
# COMPACT_ATOMS: atom_id res chain seq x y z
N MET A 1 54.55 23.97 -14.60
CA MET A 1 55.54 23.71 -15.66
C MET A 1 56.91 24.33 -15.42
N ASN A 2 57.08 25.42 -14.65
CA ASN A 2 58.40 26.01 -14.39
C ASN A 2 59.21 25.30 -13.28
N PHE A 3 58.58 24.54 -12.40
CA PHE A 3 59.25 23.80 -11.33
C PHE A 3 60.02 22.56 -11.84
N LEU A 4 59.53 21.89 -12.89
CA LEU A 4 60.19 20.76 -13.54
C LEU A 4 61.46 21.21 -14.35
N ARG A 5 61.61 22.51 -14.67
CA ARG A 5 62.76 23.04 -15.34
C ARG A 5 63.99 23.35 -14.42
N GLY A 6 63.71 23.48 -13.11
CA GLY A 6 64.75 23.78 -12.11
C GLY A 6 65.46 22.55 -11.57
N VAL A 7 64.94 21.34 -11.74
CA VAL A 7 65.62 20.08 -11.32
C VAL A 7 66.40 19.42 -12.46
N MET A 8 66.29 19.90 -13.72
CA MET A 8 67.03 19.44 -14.86
C MET A 8 68.27 20.35 -15.13
N GLY A 9 69.08 20.55 -14.09
CA GLY A 9 70.47 21.02 -14.27
C GLY A 9 71.33 19.91 -14.87
N ALA A 10 71.77 20.12 -16.12
CA ALA A 10 72.67 19.36 -16.92
C ALA A 10 73.53 18.34 -16.19
N GLN A 11 73.21 17.03 -16.33
CA GLN A 11 74.23 15.97 -16.39
C GLN A 11 73.63 14.72 -17.05
N SER A 12 74.38 14.29 -18.16
CA SER A 12 74.36 12.96 -18.79
C SER A 12 73.09 12.16 -18.90
N ALA A 13 72.65 11.85 -20.12
CA ALA A 13 71.66 10.95 -20.54
C ALA A 13 71.76 9.53 -19.93
N GLY A 14 71.32 9.36 -18.69
CA GLY A 14 70.94 8.07 -18.13
C GLY A 14 69.49 7.78 -18.54
N PRO A 15 69.01 6.51 -18.56
CA PRO A 15 67.65 6.19 -18.87
C PRO A 15 66.70 6.96 -17.91
N GLN A 16 65.67 7.65 -18.46
CA GLN A 16 64.71 8.35 -17.64
C GLN A 16 64.07 7.34 -16.66
N PRO A 17 64.01 7.69 -15.36
CA PRO A 17 63.41 6.78 -14.38
C PRO A 17 61.97 6.40 -14.80
N SER A 18 61.65 5.13 -14.68
CA SER A 18 60.27 4.66 -14.96
C SER A 18 59.26 5.38 -14.08
N GLY A 19 57.97 5.48 -14.52
CA GLY A 19 56.93 6.08 -13.72
C GLY A 19 56.85 5.46 -12.30
N ALA A 20 57.01 4.14 -12.21
CA ALA A 20 57.02 3.39 -10.95
C ALA A 20 58.20 3.78 -10.03
N GLU A 21 59.42 3.95 -10.58
CA GLU A 21 60.58 4.40 -9.78
C GLU A 21 60.39 5.84 -9.26
N THR A 22 59.75 6.69 -10.06
CA THR A 22 59.46 8.07 -9.64
C THR A 22 58.45 8.09 -8.50
N ILE A 23 57.39 7.25 -8.58
CA ILE A 23 56.36 7.10 -7.55
C ILE A 23 57.01 6.57 -6.27
N GLN A 24 57.87 5.53 -6.35
CA GLN A 24 58.58 5.00 -5.19
C GLN A 24 59.41 6.06 -4.47
N LYS A 25 60.19 6.87 -5.20
CA LYS A 25 60.96 7.96 -4.61
C LYS A 25 60.10 9.02 -3.92
N LEU A 26 58.93 9.30 -4.46
CA LEU A 26 57.97 10.21 -3.84
C LEU A 26 57.40 9.60 -2.56
N CYS A 27 57.05 8.31 -2.57
CA CYS A 27 56.58 7.59 -1.37
C CYS A 27 57.66 7.58 -0.28
N ASP A 28 58.91 7.28 -0.65
CA ASP A 28 60.05 7.32 0.30
C ASP A 28 60.21 8.72 0.92
N ARG A 29 60.02 9.78 0.11
CA ARG A 29 60.08 11.18 0.58
C ARG A 29 58.95 11.51 1.52
N VAL A 30 57.70 11.06 1.24
CA VAL A 30 56.54 11.20 2.17
C VAL A 30 56.84 10.53 3.49
N ALA A 31 57.41 9.32 3.48
CA ALA A 31 57.67 8.54 4.69
C ALA A 31 58.85 9.02 5.51
N SER A 32 59.92 9.54 4.89
CA SER A 32 61.19 9.81 5.56
C SER A 32 61.48 11.29 5.83
N SER A 33 60.80 12.23 5.12
CA SER A 33 61.08 13.65 5.32
C SER A 33 60.52 14.18 6.63
N THR A 34 61.35 14.86 7.41
CA THR A 34 60.95 15.56 8.64
C THR A 34 60.37 16.94 8.36
N LEU A 35 60.59 17.49 7.15
CA LEU A 35 60.06 18.78 6.74
C LEU A 35 58.62 18.58 6.15
N LEU A 36 57.67 19.31 6.68
CA LEU A 36 56.28 19.25 6.24
C LEU A 36 56.11 19.69 4.79
N ASP A 37 56.82 20.76 4.35
CA ASP A 37 56.79 21.26 2.98
C ASP A 37 57.28 20.22 1.97
N ASP A 38 58.30 19.45 2.31
CA ASP A 38 58.79 18.35 1.47
C ASP A 38 57.77 17.22 1.34
N ARG A 39 57.08 16.87 2.43
CA ARG A 39 56.02 15.87 2.37
C ARG A 39 54.83 16.38 1.54
N ARG A 40 54.45 17.66 1.71
CA ARG A 40 53.39 18.31 0.95
C ARG A 40 53.65 18.30 -0.55
N ASP A 41 54.87 18.69 -0.97
CA ASP A 41 55.28 18.68 -2.38
C ASP A 41 55.32 17.26 -2.96
N ALA A 42 55.72 16.25 -2.17
CA ALA A 42 55.72 14.87 -2.60
C ALA A 42 54.28 14.34 -2.80
N VAL A 43 53.33 14.64 -1.86
CA VAL A 43 51.93 14.26 -2.01
C VAL A 43 51.27 15.00 -3.17
N ARG A 44 51.55 16.29 -3.39
CA ARG A 44 51.10 17.06 -4.56
C ARG A 44 51.58 16.43 -5.88
N ALA A 45 52.81 15.94 -5.93
CA ALA A 45 53.32 15.26 -7.11
C ALA A 45 52.65 13.89 -7.34
N LEU A 46 52.37 13.12 -6.26
CA LEU A 46 51.62 11.87 -6.32
C LEU A 46 50.18 12.10 -6.83
N LYS A 47 49.49 13.18 -6.38
CA LYS A 47 48.19 13.59 -6.91
C LYS A 47 48.22 13.82 -8.42
N SER A 48 49.26 14.48 -8.93
CA SER A 48 49.41 14.74 -10.37
C SER A 48 49.65 13.46 -11.18
N LEU A 49 50.33 12.47 -10.58
CA LEU A 49 50.63 11.18 -11.21
C LEU A 49 49.49 10.18 -11.10
N SER A 50 48.61 10.30 -10.08
CA SER A 50 47.57 9.33 -9.80
C SER A 50 46.55 9.17 -10.92
N LYS A 51 46.30 10.20 -11.73
CA LYS A 51 45.45 10.11 -12.91
C LYS A 51 46.02 9.24 -14.02
N LYS A 52 47.36 9.29 -14.23
CA LYS A 52 48.01 8.57 -15.31
C LYS A 52 48.55 7.20 -14.90
N TYR A 53 49.00 7.05 -13.66
CA TYR A 53 49.61 5.84 -13.10
C TYR A 53 48.81 5.34 -11.91
N ARG A 54 47.52 5.11 -12.13
CA ARG A 54 46.54 4.76 -11.09
C ARG A 54 46.90 3.50 -10.31
N LEU A 55 47.29 2.45 -11.03
CA LEU A 55 47.69 1.17 -10.43
C LEU A 55 48.96 1.30 -9.57
N GLU A 56 49.99 1.92 -10.11
CA GLU A 56 51.29 2.05 -9.43
C GLU A 56 51.21 2.97 -8.21
N VAL A 57 50.47 4.09 -8.32
CA VAL A 57 50.22 5.00 -7.19
C VAL A 57 49.38 4.30 -6.14
N GLY A 58 48.31 3.54 -6.54
CA GLY A 58 47.47 2.79 -5.62
C GLY A 58 48.26 1.76 -4.82
N ILE A 59 49.10 0.96 -5.47
CA ILE A 59 49.87 -0.09 -4.79
C ILE A 59 50.97 0.51 -3.87
N GLN A 60 51.67 1.55 -4.33
CA GLN A 60 52.84 2.06 -3.60
C GLN A 60 52.49 3.18 -2.61
N ALA A 61 51.57 4.10 -2.96
CA ALA A 61 51.35 5.30 -2.18
C ALA A 61 50.20 5.18 -1.15
N MET A 62 49.20 4.30 -1.33
CA MET A 62 48.03 4.25 -0.44
C MET A 62 48.39 4.11 1.05
N PRO A 63 49.29 3.22 1.48
CA PRO A 63 49.63 3.13 2.91
C PRO A 63 50.24 4.43 3.45
N HIS A 64 51.06 5.12 2.65
CA HIS A 64 51.71 6.39 3.03
C HIS A 64 50.70 7.53 3.07
N LEU A 65 49.72 7.57 2.16
CA LEU A 65 48.64 8.54 2.16
C LEU A 65 47.71 8.38 3.37
N ILE A 66 47.39 7.14 3.72
CA ILE A 66 46.63 6.85 4.94
C ILE A 66 47.38 7.31 6.19
N HIS A 67 48.70 7.08 6.23
CA HIS A 67 49.55 7.55 7.32
C HIS A 67 49.56 9.08 7.43
N VAL A 68 49.68 9.79 6.30
CA VAL A 68 49.54 11.26 6.26
C VAL A 68 48.22 11.74 6.85
N LEU A 69 47.11 11.10 6.46
CA LEU A 69 45.79 11.42 7.04
C LEU A 69 45.76 11.22 8.56
N GLN A 70 46.52 10.32 9.14
CA GLN A 70 46.57 10.07 10.59
C GLN A 70 47.48 11.04 11.33
N THR A 71 48.62 11.50 10.72
CA THR A 71 49.67 12.23 11.37
C THR A 71 49.70 13.74 11.12
N ASP A 72 49.37 14.18 9.90
CA ASP A 72 49.54 15.59 9.49
C ASP A 72 48.20 16.36 9.54
N ARG A 73 47.34 16.06 10.53
CA ARG A 73 45.95 16.57 10.66
C ARG A 73 45.82 18.09 10.69
N SER A 74 46.90 18.81 11.10
CA SER A 74 46.87 20.28 11.23
C SER A 74 47.10 21.03 9.94
N ASP A 75 47.51 20.33 8.87
CA ASP A 75 47.79 20.93 7.57
C ASP A 75 46.72 20.54 6.54
N SER A 76 45.79 21.46 6.28
CA SER A 76 44.68 21.24 5.35
C SER A 76 45.10 21.00 3.91
N GLU A 77 46.25 21.56 3.52
CA GLU A 77 46.76 21.45 2.13
C GLU A 77 47.28 20.02 1.84
N ILE A 78 48.09 19.44 2.73
CA ILE A 78 48.59 18.07 2.55
C ILE A 78 47.46 17.04 2.66
N ILE A 79 46.52 17.26 3.61
CA ILE A 79 45.31 16.42 3.76
C ILE A 79 44.49 16.47 2.48
N GLY A 80 44.20 17.65 1.94
CA GLY A 80 43.47 17.83 0.69
C GLY A 80 44.11 17.10 -0.49
N TYR A 81 45.44 17.19 -0.64
CA TYR A 81 46.17 16.46 -1.70
C TYR A 81 46.11 14.94 -1.49
N ALA A 82 46.22 14.47 -0.25
CA ALA A 82 46.10 13.04 0.06
C ALA A 82 44.71 12.49 -0.25
N LEU A 83 43.63 13.20 0.14
CA LEU A 83 42.24 12.84 -0.16
C LEU A 83 41.96 12.83 -1.66
N ASP A 84 42.40 13.84 -2.41
CA ASP A 84 42.25 13.90 -3.87
C ASP A 84 43.06 12.78 -4.57
N THR A 85 44.23 12.41 -4.05
CA THR A 85 45.03 11.31 -4.60
C THR A 85 44.30 9.98 -4.42
N LEU A 86 43.76 9.74 -3.22
CA LEU A 86 42.94 8.55 -2.92
C LEU A 86 41.66 8.51 -3.77
N TYR A 87 41.01 9.65 -3.96
CA TYR A 87 39.86 9.74 -4.86
C TYR A 87 40.25 9.33 -6.30
N ASN A 88 41.33 9.86 -6.86
CA ASN A 88 41.77 9.50 -8.21
C ASN A 88 42.11 8.01 -8.36
N ILE A 89 42.56 7.36 -7.27
CA ILE A 89 42.87 5.92 -7.27
C ILE A 89 41.61 5.07 -7.26
N ILE A 90 40.61 5.50 -6.50
CA ILE A 90 39.38 4.73 -6.22
C ILE A 90 38.28 5.00 -7.26
N SER A 91 38.13 6.25 -7.73
CA SER A 91 37.07 6.62 -8.67
C SER A 91 37.31 6.02 -10.06
N ASN A 92 36.26 5.51 -10.69
CA ASN A 92 36.25 5.08 -12.09
C ASN A 92 35.76 6.19 -13.04
N ASP A 93 35.36 7.35 -12.53
CA ASP A 93 34.79 8.46 -13.32
C ASP A 93 35.77 9.01 -14.39
N LEU A 94 37.07 8.71 -14.27
CA LEU A 94 38.09 9.15 -15.21
C LEU A 94 38.26 8.25 -16.45
N GLU A 95 37.68 7.05 -16.43
CA GLU A 95 37.79 6.07 -17.52
C GLU A 95 36.62 6.19 -18.50
N GLU A 96 35.53 6.83 -18.10
CA GLU A 96 34.35 7.04 -18.95
C GLU A 96 34.55 8.13 -20.01
N GLU A 97 35.47 9.11 -19.76
CA GLU A 97 35.77 10.20 -20.70
C GLU A 97 36.72 9.81 -21.85
N GLU A 98 37.46 8.67 -21.75
CA GLU A 98 38.48 8.27 -22.74
C GLU A 98 38.14 6.98 -23.52
N GLN A 99 37.03 6.33 -23.30
CA GLN A 99 36.66 5.08 -24.01
C GLN A 99 35.87 5.36 -25.30
N GLU A 100 36.59 5.68 -26.37
CA GLU A 100 36.15 5.35 -27.73
C GLU A 100 36.02 3.82 -27.93
N GLU A 101 34.95 3.44 -28.59
CA GLU A 101 34.48 2.12 -28.97
C GLU A 101 35.58 1.12 -29.39
N ASN A 102 36.19 0.40 -28.51
CA ASN A 102 36.78 -0.92 -28.82
C ASN A 102 37.67 -1.47 -27.70
N SER A 103 37.07 -2.12 -26.73
CA SER A 103 37.62 -3.39 -26.20
C SER A 103 36.75 -3.90 -25.03
N GLN A 104 36.00 -4.95 -25.30
CA GLN A 104 35.58 -5.93 -24.29
C GLN A 104 36.83 -6.63 -23.75
N LYS A 105 37.65 -5.94 -22.98
CA LYS A 105 38.60 -6.54 -22.05
C LYS A 105 38.01 -6.35 -20.66
N GLN A 106 37.94 -7.43 -19.87
CA GLN A 106 37.79 -7.41 -18.43
C GLN A 106 38.72 -6.32 -17.88
N VAL A 107 38.15 -5.12 -17.70
CA VAL A 107 38.82 -4.09 -16.90
C VAL A 107 38.73 -4.65 -15.49
N GLU A 108 39.86 -5.10 -14.95
CA GLU A 108 39.97 -5.44 -13.53
C GLU A 108 39.42 -4.24 -12.77
N ASP A 109 38.42 -4.47 -11.92
CA ASP A 109 37.79 -3.42 -11.15
C ASP A 109 38.76 -2.90 -10.07
N LEU A 110 39.74 -2.09 -10.48
CA LEU A 110 40.75 -1.53 -9.62
C LEU A 110 40.16 -0.67 -8.50
N GLY A 111 39.10 0.06 -8.81
CA GLY A 111 38.41 0.89 -7.83
C GLY A 111 37.84 0.07 -6.68
N SER A 112 37.19 -1.08 -6.97
CA SER A 112 36.66 -2.00 -5.96
C SER A 112 37.77 -2.62 -5.11
N GLN A 113 38.88 -3.07 -5.76
CA GLN A 113 40.03 -3.66 -5.04
C GLN A 113 40.72 -2.66 -4.11
N PHE A 114 40.95 -1.43 -4.56
CA PHE A 114 41.56 -0.38 -3.72
C PHE A 114 40.59 0.06 -2.61
N THR A 115 39.29 0.07 -2.86
CA THR A 115 38.30 0.31 -1.83
C THR A 115 38.35 -0.78 -0.75
N GLU A 116 38.41 -2.05 -1.15
CA GLU A 116 38.51 -3.17 -0.20
C GLU A 116 39.75 -3.04 0.70
N ILE A 117 40.90 -2.65 0.13
CA ILE A 117 42.14 -2.40 0.90
C ILE A 117 41.95 -1.24 1.88
N PHE A 118 41.34 -0.14 1.43
CA PHE A 118 41.12 1.06 2.26
C PHE A 118 40.19 0.80 3.44
N ILE A 119 39.05 0.11 3.22
CA ILE A 119 38.02 -0.15 4.23
C ILE A 119 38.38 -1.34 5.15
N LYS A 120 39.41 -2.12 4.82
CA LYS A 120 39.87 -3.22 5.68
C LYS A 120 40.18 -2.77 7.10
N GLN A 121 40.62 -1.52 7.25
CA GLN A 121 40.74 -0.83 8.52
C GLN A 121 39.58 0.15 8.62
N HIS A 122 38.55 -0.19 9.44
CA HIS A 122 37.36 0.63 9.61
C HIS A 122 37.67 2.04 10.10
N GLU A 123 38.74 2.20 10.85
CA GLU A 123 39.26 3.48 11.34
C GLU A 123 39.55 4.49 10.22
N ASN A 124 39.86 4.04 9.00
CA ASN A 124 40.08 4.92 7.87
C ASN A 124 38.82 5.65 7.44
N VAL A 125 37.66 4.93 7.43
CA VAL A 125 36.34 5.53 7.14
C VAL A 125 35.92 6.45 8.28
N THR A 126 36.12 6.04 9.54
CA THR A 126 35.81 6.87 10.71
C THR A 126 36.64 8.16 10.71
N LEU A 127 37.93 8.06 10.34
CA LEU A 127 38.82 9.24 10.17
C LEU A 127 38.29 10.16 9.07
N LEU A 128 37.87 9.58 7.94
CA LEU A 128 37.27 10.36 6.84
C LEU A 128 36.04 11.13 7.29
N LEU A 129 35.15 10.50 8.10
CA LEU A 129 33.99 11.17 8.69
C LEU A 129 34.38 12.37 9.56
N THR A 130 35.52 12.31 10.30
CA THR A 130 35.97 13.47 11.07
C THR A 130 36.49 14.61 10.19
N TYR A 131 37.05 14.31 9.02
CA TYR A 131 37.44 15.35 8.05
C TYR A 131 36.24 16.06 7.41
N LEU A 132 35.09 15.44 7.37
CA LEU A 132 33.86 16.07 6.89
C LEU A 132 33.31 17.12 7.87
N GLU A 133 33.70 17.10 9.15
CA GLU A 133 33.41 18.14 10.12
C GLU A 133 34.28 19.39 9.98
N GLU A 134 35.41 19.28 9.29
CA GLU A 134 36.31 20.41 9.06
C GLU A 134 35.65 21.43 8.11
N PHE A 135 35.71 22.71 8.44
CA PHE A 135 35.13 23.77 7.62
C PHE A 135 36.04 24.19 6.43
N ASP A 136 37.32 23.69 6.37
CA ASP A 136 38.22 24.02 5.28
C ASP A 136 37.75 23.31 4.00
N PHE A 137 37.51 24.10 2.95
CA PHE A 137 37.07 23.62 1.65
C PHE A 137 38.05 22.61 1.04
N GLN A 138 39.35 22.82 1.24
CA GLN A 138 40.41 21.96 0.69
C GLN A 138 40.38 20.56 1.29
N VAL A 139 39.82 20.38 2.46
CA VAL A 139 39.67 19.10 3.15
C VAL A 139 38.29 18.51 2.97
N ARG A 140 37.28 19.34 3.24
CA ARG A 140 35.87 18.87 3.26
C ARG A 140 35.39 18.36 1.91
N TRP A 141 35.64 19.13 0.84
CA TRP A 141 35.15 18.75 -0.49
C TRP A 141 35.84 17.49 -1.06
N PRO A 142 37.18 17.34 -1.03
CA PRO A 142 37.82 16.07 -1.42
C PRO A 142 37.35 14.88 -0.56
N GLY A 143 37.05 15.11 0.73
CA GLY A 143 36.49 14.11 1.63
C GLY A 143 35.15 13.61 1.18
N VAL A 144 34.23 14.51 0.80
CA VAL A 144 32.89 14.16 0.26
C VAL A 144 33.04 13.33 -1.02
N LYS A 145 33.91 13.74 -1.96
CA LYS A 145 34.15 13.01 -3.20
C LYS A 145 34.69 11.61 -2.94
N LEU A 146 35.68 11.49 -2.06
CA LEU A 146 36.29 10.20 -1.73
C LEU A 146 35.28 9.26 -1.10
N LEU A 147 34.47 9.72 -0.12
CA LEU A 147 33.46 8.89 0.52
C LEU A 147 32.36 8.45 -0.47
N THR A 148 31.98 9.33 -1.39
CA THR A 148 31.04 8.99 -2.47
C THR A 148 31.62 7.91 -3.39
N ALA A 149 32.89 8.00 -3.75
CA ALA A 149 33.57 6.98 -4.56
C ALA A 149 33.66 5.63 -3.84
N LEU A 150 33.96 5.62 -2.54
CA LEU A 150 33.99 4.40 -1.71
C LEU A 150 32.60 3.74 -1.68
N LEU A 151 31.51 4.51 -1.48
CA LEU A 151 30.15 4.03 -1.49
C LEU A 151 29.70 3.50 -2.87
N LYS A 152 30.16 4.10 -3.96
CA LYS A 152 29.90 3.60 -5.32
C LYS A 152 30.55 2.23 -5.54
N GLN A 153 31.76 1.99 -5.01
CA GLN A 153 32.54 0.77 -5.23
C GLN A 153 32.12 -0.39 -4.31
N GLN A 154 32.02 -0.14 -3.00
CA GLN A 154 31.73 -1.15 -1.98
C GLN A 154 30.61 -0.67 -1.02
N GLY A 155 29.46 -0.27 -1.59
CA GLY A 155 28.35 0.34 -0.87
C GLY A 155 27.95 -0.37 0.43
N PRO A 156 27.58 -1.66 0.41
CA PRO A 156 27.10 -2.35 1.61
C PRO A 156 28.11 -2.35 2.76
N GLN A 157 29.41 -2.55 2.47
CA GLN A 157 30.44 -2.59 3.49
C GLN A 157 30.69 -1.21 4.09
N VAL A 158 30.77 -0.16 3.25
CA VAL A 158 30.97 1.22 3.71
C VAL A 158 29.76 1.71 4.49
N GLN A 159 28.53 1.39 4.05
CA GLN A 159 27.29 1.67 4.78
C GLN A 159 27.32 1.08 6.19
N GLN A 160 27.74 -0.18 6.31
CA GLN A 160 27.84 -0.85 7.63
C GLN A 160 28.86 -0.16 8.55
N ILE A 161 30.01 0.27 8.02
CA ILE A 161 31.00 0.99 8.81
C ILE A 161 30.45 2.34 9.29
N ILE A 162 29.76 3.08 8.42
CA ILE A 162 29.15 4.37 8.75
C ILE A 162 28.04 4.18 9.81
N LEU A 163 27.23 3.14 9.67
CA LEU A 163 26.13 2.84 10.58
C LEU A 163 26.60 2.54 12.02
N VAL A 164 27.74 1.84 12.14
CA VAL A 164 28.33 1.49 13.45
C VAL A 164 29.14 2.67 14.03
N SER A 165 29.56 3.62 13.18
CA SER A 165 30.35 4.79 13.63
C SER A 165 29.48 5.76 14.45
N PRO A 166 29.92 6.20 15.63
CA PRO A 166 29.16 7.17 16.43
C PRO A 166 28.87 8.44 15.63
N MET A 167 27.61 8.83 15.57
CA MET A 167 27.12 10.01 14.81
C MET A 167 27.52 9.98 13.30
N GLY A 168 27.80 8.79 12.75
CA GLY A 168 28.28 8.67 11.39
C GLY A 168 27.32 9.23 10.33
N VAL A 169 26.04 8.94 10.45
CA VAL A 169 25.00 9.46 9.53
C VAL A 169 24.72 10.94 9.81
N SER A 170 24.56 11.35 11.07
CA SER A 170 24.27 12.75 11.47
C SER A 170 25.30 13.74 10.95
N ARG A 171 26.61 13.37 10.99
CA ARG A 171 27.71 14.17 10.41
C ARG A 171 27.55 14.42 8.91
N LEU A 172 27.01 13.44 8.18
CA LEU A 172 26.77 13.57 6.74
C LEU A 172 25.55 14.43 6.44
N MET A 173 24.58 14.48 7.34
CA MET A 173 23.42 15.35 7.20
C MET A 173 23.77 16.86 7.25
N ASP A 174 24.85 17.23 7.94
CA ASP A 174 25.33 18.62 7.98
C ASP A 174 25.83 19.13 6.63
N LEU A 175 26.15 18.24 5.70
CA LEU A 175 26.51 18.61 4.33
C LEU A 175 25.37 19.30 3.59
N LEU A 176 24.12 18.95 3.88
CA LEU A 176 22.94 19.59 3.26
C LEU A 176 22.73 21.04 3.72
N ALA A 177 23.31 21.43 4.83
CA ALA A 177 23.26 22.79 5.36
C ALA A 177 24.55 23.60 5.05
N ASP A 178 25.49 23.08 4.27
CA ASP A 178 26.73 23.80 3.91
C ASP A 178 26.38 25.00 3.02
N SER A 179 26.88 26.16 3.39
CA SER A 179 26.67 27.40 2.63
C SER A 179 27.32 27.40 1.24
N ARG A 180 28.23 26.47 0.98
CA ARG A 180 28.91 26.28 -0.29
C ARG A 180 28.10 25.30 -1.14
N GLU A 181 27.48 25.77 -2.19
CA GLU A 181 26.64 24.96 -3.09
C GLU A 181 27.32 23.68 -3.58
N VAL A 182 28.61 23.74 -3.92
CA VAL A 182 29.37 22.57 -4.40
C VAL A 182 29.40 21.45 -3.35
N ILE A 183 29.59 21.77 -2.08
CA ILE A 183 29.61 20.78 -0.99
C ILE A 183 28.20 20.28 -0.71
N ARG A 184 27.21 21.19 -0.67
CA ARG A 184 25.80 20.81 -0.49
C ARG A 184 25.33 19.85 -1.57
N ASN A 185 25.60 20.17 -2.83
CA ASN A 185 25.16 19.38 -3.98
C ASN A 185 25.87 18.01 -4.03
N ASP A 186 27.20 17.97 -3.82
CA ASP A 186 27.94 16.70 -3.71
C ASP A 186 27.53 15.91 -2.46
N GLY A 187 27.08 16.59 -1.40
CA GLY A 187 26.45 15.96 -0.22
C GLY A 187 25.15 15.25 -0.56
N VAL A 188 24.30 15.80 -1.42
CA VAL A 188 23.10 15.10 -1.93
C VAL A 188 23.49 13.83 -2.68
N LEU A 189 24.50 13.90 -3.57
CA LEU A 189 24.98 12.72 -4.31
C LEU A 189 25.59 11.66 -3.39
N LEU A 190 26.29 12.07 -2.34
CA LEU A 190 26.81 11.16 -1.31
C LEU A 190 25.66 10.44 -0.59
N LEU A 191 24.64 11.18 -0.15
CA LEU A 191 23.48 10.62 0.54
C LEU A 191 22.65 9.71 -0.37
N GLN A 192 22.58 9.97 -1.68
CA GLN A 192 21.97 9.03 -2.64
C GLN A 192 22.68 7.67 -2.62
N GLN A 193 24.01 7.64 -2.61
CA GLN A 193 24.78 6.39 -2.56
C GLN A 193 24.64 5.72 -1.17
N LEU A 194 24.68 6.52 -0.10
CA LEU A 194 24.57 6.03 1.27
C LEU A 194 23.22 5.37 1.55
N THR A 195 22.14 5.91 1.02
CA THR A 195 20.75 5.42 1.28
C THR A 195 20.31 4.30 0.33
N ARG A 196 21.14 3.96 -0.65
CA ARG A 196 20.79 2.97 -1.68
C ARG A 196 20.59 1.59 -1.06
N SER A 197 19.37 1.06 -1.17
CA SER A 197 18.99 -0.30 -0.74
C SER A 197 19.26 -0.62 0.75
N ASN A 198 19.31 0.40 1.63
CA ASN A 198 19.54 0.22 3.06
C ASN A 198 18.43 0.92 3.89
N ALA A 199 17.44 0.14 4.30
CA ALA A 199 16.27 0.66 5.01
C ALA A 199 16.62 1.27 6.39
N ALA A 200 17.63 0.75 7.11
CA ALA A 200 18.05 1.28 8.39
C ALA A 200 18.64 2.70 8.24
N ILE A 201 19.56 2.87 7.31
CA ILE A 201 20.14 4.20 7.02
C ILE A 201 19.08 5.16 6.50
N GLN A 202 18.18 4.70 5.64
CA GLN A 202 17.05 5.53 5.15
C GLN A 202 16.19 6.07 6.27
N LYS A 203 15.88 5.26 7.31
CA LYS A 203 15.13 5.70 8.48
C LYS A 203 15.89 6.77 9.27
N ILE A 204 17.18 6.55 9.55
CA ILE A 204 18.01 7.52 10.28
C ILE A 204 18.08 8.84 9.52
N VAL A 205 18.37 8.80 8.21
CA VAL A 205 18.46 10.00 7.35
C VAL A 205 17.13 10.78 7.34
N ALA A 206 16.01 10.07 7.28
CA ALA A 206 14.68 10.70 7.35
C ALA A 206 14.43 11.36 8.72
N PHE A 207 14.81 10.69 9.80
CA PHE A 207 14.69 11.20 11.17
C PHE A 207 15.58 12.42 11.44
N GLU A 208 16.76 12.48 10.81
CA GLU A 208 17.69 13.63 10.83
C GLU A 208 17.23 14.79 9.93
N ASN A 209 15.94 14.96 9.77
CA ASN A 209 15.29 16.07 9.07
C ASN A 209 15.63 16.19 7.56
N ALA A 210 15.96 15.07 6.89
CA ALA A 210 16.27 15.08 5.46
C ALA A 210 15.13 15.59 4.59
N PHE A 211 13.88 15.24 4.92
CA PHE A 211 12.72 15.62 4.11
C PHE A 211 12.56 17.14 4.04
N GLU A 212 12.65 17.83 5.17
CA GLU A 212 12.54 19.28 5.21
C GLU A 212 13.67 19.94 4.44
N ARG A 213 14.90 19.56 4.73
CA ARG A 213 16.10 20.13 4.06
C ARG A 213 16.06 19.93 2.54
N LEU A 214 15.67 18.75 2.07
CA LEU A 214 15.58 18.48 0.62
C LEU A 214 14.46 19.28 -0.04
N LEU A 215 13.31 19.40 0.62
CA LEU A 215 12.19 20.19 0.11
C LEU A 215 12.51 21.70 0.11
N ASP A 216 13.31 22.19 1.07
CA ASP A 216 13.81 23.56 1.08
C ASP A 216 14.73 23.80 -0.12
N ILE A 217 15.72 22.92 -0.34
CA ILE A 217 16.63 23.00 -1.50
C ILE A 217 15.82 23.01 -2.81
N ILE A 218 14.86 22.10 -2.98
CA ILE A 218 14.01 22.04 -4.18
C ILE A 218 13.26 23.37 -4.38
N THR A 219 12.76 23.95 -3.30
CA THR A 219 12.01 25.22 -3.34
C THR A 219 12.93 26.39 -3.70
N GLU A 220 14.11 26.48 -3.08
CA GLU A 220 15.12 27.51 -3.33
C GLU A 220 15.67 27.45 -4.76
N GLU A 221 15.87 26.25 -5.31
CA GLU A 221 16.32 26.01 -6.68
C GLU A 221 15.24 26.21 -7.76
N GLY A 222 13.98 26.56 -7.38
CA GLY A 222 12.93 26.92 -8.32
C GLY A 222 11.93 25.80 -8.65
N ASN A 223 11.80 24.79 -7.77
CA ASN A 223 10.86 23.66 -7.91
C ASN A 223 11.05 22.91 -9.25
N SER A 224 9.97 22.74 -10.03
CA SER A 224 10.04 22.01 -11.32
C SER A 224 10.92 22.70 -12.37
N ASP A 225 11.13 24.00 -12.27
CA ASP A 225 11.98 24.78 -13.20
C ASP A 225 13.46 24.77 -12.81
N GLY A 226 13.82 24.16 -11.68
CA GLY A 226 15.20 24.07 -11.18
C GLY A 226 16.12 23.19 -12.02
N GLY A 227 17.43 23.29 -11.73
CA GLY A 227 18.47 22.58 -12.43
C GLY A 227 18.67 21.12 -11.98
N ILE A 228 19.85 20.56 -12.29
CA ILE A 228 20.24 19.18 -11.95
C ILE A 228 20.19 18.89 -10.44
N VAL A 229 20.37 19.90 -9.59
CA VAL A 229 20.32 19.76 -8.13
C VAL A 229 18.92 19.32 -7.67
N VAL A 230 17.85 19.84 -8.31
CA VAL A 230 16.48 19.40 -8.04
C VAL A 230 16.30 17.93 -8.40
N GLU A 231 16.81 17.51 -9.55
CA GLU A 231 16.79 16.10 -9.98
C GLU A 231 17.49 15.21 -8.94
N ASP A 232 18.67 15.59 -8.47
CA ASP A 232 19.41 14.84 -7.47
C ASP A 232 18.67 14.76 -6.13
N CYS A 233 18.04 15.83 -5.68
CA CYS A 233 17.20 15.82 -4.48
C CYS A 233 15.98 14.89 -4.63
N LEU A 234 15.34 14.89 -5.80
CA LEU A 234 14.20 14.00 -6.07
C LEU A 234 14.60 12.52 -6.10
N LEU A 235 15.77 12.20 -6.65
CA LEU A 235 16.33 10.85 -6.63
C LEU A 235 16.63 10.37 -5.21
N LEU A 236 17.15 11.26 -4.35
CA LEU A 236 17.35 10.95 -2.94
C LEU A 236 16.02 10.72 -2.22
N LEU A 237 15.01 11.58 -2.43
CA LEU A 237 13.67 11.39 -1.88
C LEU A 237 13.05 10.05 -2.32
N GLN A 238 13.25 9.64 -3.58
CA GLN A 238 12.81 8.33 -4.04
C GLN A 238 13.50 7.18 -3.30
N ASN A 239 14.82 7.28 -3.07
CA ASN A 239 15.53 6.29 -2.27
C ASN A 239 14.99 6.17 -0.85
N LEU A 240 14.65 7.29 -0.23
CA LEU A 240 14.13 7.33 1.15
C LEU A 240 12.71 6.77 1.28
N LEU A 241 11.87 6.95 0.26
CA LEU A 241 10.44 6.63 0.33
C LEU A 241 10.05 5.31 -0.33
N LYS A 242 10.79 4.87 -1.37
CA LYS A 242 10.44 3.65 -2.12
C LYS A 242 10.65 2.41 -1.26
N ASN A 243 9.61 1.58 -1.13
CA ASN A 243 9.62 0.34 -0.33
C ASN A 243 9.95 0.56 1.16
N ASN A 244 9.71 1.75 1.70
CA ASN A 244 9.94 2.08 3.10
C ASN A 244 8.69 2.70 3.72
N ASN A 245 7.81 1.84 4.26
CA ASN A 245 6.52 2.26 4.82
C ASN A 245 6.68 3.21 6.02
N SER A 246 7.72 3.00 6.84
CA SER A 246 8.00 3.89 7.98
C SER A 246 8.27 5.32 7.52
N ASN A 247 9.14 5.49 6.52
CA ASN A 247 9.45 6.80 5.97
C ASN A 247 8.26 7.43 5.22
N GLN A 248 7.42 6.61 4.56
CA GLN A 248 6.20 7.09 3.92
C GLN A 248 5.20 7.64 4.95
N ASN A 249 5.04 6.94 6.09
CA ASN A 249 4.20 7.41 7.18
C ASN A 249 4.75 8.70 7.79
N PHE A 250 6.04 8.75 8.10
CA PHE A 250 6.70 9.94 8.62
C PHE A 250 6.58 11.15 7.67
N PHE A 251 6.76 10.93 6.37
CA PHE A 251 6.57 11.96 5.34
C PHE A 251 5.13 12.50 5.32
N LYS A 252 4.14 11.65 5.47
CA LYS A 252 2.74 12.04 5.56
C LYS A 252 2.44 12.81 6.85
N GLU A 253 2.89 12.29 8.00
CA GLU A 253 2.64 12.88 9.33
C GLU A 253 3.32 14.23 9.49
N GLY A 254 4.52 14.40 8.96
CA GLY A 254 5.22 15.69 8.87
C GLY A 254 4.61 16.70 7.90
N SER A 255 3.43 16.41 7.32
CA SER A 255 2.73 17.28 6.37
C SER A 255 3.54 17.64 5.11
N TYR A 256 4.58 16.86 4.77
CA TYR A 256 5.42 17.13 3.60
C TYR A 256 4.69 16.96 2.27
N ILE A 257 3.58 16.18 2.24
CA ILE A 257 2.72 16.07 1.05
C ILE A 257 2.20 17.44 0.60
N GLN A 258 1.90 18.34 1.54
CA GLN A 258 1.41 19.69 1.21
C GLN A 258 2.47 20.53 0.49
N ARG A 259 3.76 20.30 0.82
CA ARG A 259 4.89 21.00 0.19
C ARG A 259 5.15 20.55 -1.25
N MET A 260 4.57 19.43 -1.69
CA MET A 260 4.66 18.97 -3.08
C MET A 260 3.71 19.73 -4.02
N LYS A 261 2.68 20.43 -3.51
CA LYS A 261 1.68 21.11 -4.34
C LYS A 261 2.29 22.15 -5.30
N PRO A 262 3.22 23.04 -4.88
CA PRO A 262 3.83 24.04 -5.78
C PRO A 262 4.59 23.46 -6.96
N TRP A 263 5.05 22.19 -6.89
CA TRP A 263 5.77 21.54 -7.97
C TRP A 263 4.96 21.39 -9.25
N PHE A 264 3.62 21.36 -9.11
CA PHE A 264 2.66 21.09 -10.19
C PHE A 264 1.88 22.34 -10.58
N GLU A 265 2.24 23.52 -10.08
CA GLU A 265 1.63 24.76 -10.50
C GLU A 265 2.08 25.11 -11.91
N VAL A 266 1.09 25.27 -12.80
CA VAL A 266 1.33 25.68 -14.19
C VAL A 266 1.33 27.19 -14.22
N SER A 267 2.48 27.81 -14.50
CA SER A 267 2.56 29.25 -14.75
C SER A 267 1.94 29.56 -16.11
N ASP A 268 1.09 30.60 -16.17
CA ASP A 268 0.46 31.10 -17.40
C ASP A 268 1.47 31.73 -18.38
N ASP A 269 2.72 31.92 -17.95
CA ASP A 269 3.79 32.43 -18.79
C ASP A 269 4.16 31.38 -19.85
N ASN A 270 4.27 31.83 -21.10
CA ASN A 270 4.74 31.04 -22.27
C ASN A 270 6.20 30.52 -22.14
N ALA A 271 6.67 30.24 -20.94
CA ALA A 271 7.93 29.56 -20.68
C ALA A 271 7.83 28.12 -21.19
N GLY A 272 8.56 27.80 -22.21
CA GLY A 272 8.54 26.48 -22.85
C GLY A 272 8.95 25.37 -21.90
N TRP A 273 8.61 24.15 -22.24
CA TRP A 273 9.02 22.95 -21.53
C TRP A 273 10.51 22.66 -21.80
N SER A 274 11.40 23.06 -20.86
CA SER A 274 12.81 22.69 -20.92
C SER A 274 12.97 21.19 -20.66
N ALA A 275 14.04 20.57 -21.19
CA ALA A 275 14.33 19.16 -20.96
C ALA A 275 14.46 18.85 -19.44
N GLN A 276 15.09 19.75 -18.68
CA GLN A 276 15.26 19.60 -17.23
C GLN A 276 13.91 19.68 -16.50
N LYS A 277 13.02 20.60 -16.87
CA LYS A 277 11.66 20.66 -16.30
C LYS A 277 10.88 19.39 -16.54
N VAL A 278 10.97 18.82 -17.74
CA VAL A 278 10.33 17.54 -18.09
C VAL A 278 10.88 16.41 -17.20
N THR A 279 12.21 16.33 -17.04
CA THR A 279 12.83 15.33 -16.15
C THR A 279 12.39 15.51 -14.69
N ASN A 280 12.45 16.74 -14.18
CA ASN A 280 12.04 17.03 -12.80
C ASN A 280 10.59 16.66 -12.56
N LEU A 281 9.67 17.10 -13.42
CA LEU A 281 8.24 16.77 -13.29
C LEU A 281 7.97 15.28 -13.37
N HIS A 282 8.69 14.56 -14.25
CA HIS A 282 8.58 13.11 -14.33
C HIS A 282 8.96 12.43 -12.99
N LEU A 283 10.06 12.84 -12.38
CA LEU A 283 10.49 12.34 -11.07
C LEU A 283 9.52 12.75 -9.95
N MET A 284 9.00 13.98 -9.98
CA MET A 284 8.00 14.48 -9.03
C MET A 284 6.71 13.66 -9.10
N LEU A 285 6.22 13.36 -10.30
CA LEU A 285 5.05 12.49 -10.52
C LEU A 285 5.30 11.06 -10.00
N GLN A 286 6.49 10.51 -10.28
CA GLN A 286 6.88 9.20 -9.74
C GLN A 286 6.91 9.20 -8.21
N LEU A 287 7.39 10.28 -7.59
CA LEU A 287 7.43 10.40 -6.13
C LEU A 287 6.02 10.41 -5.52
N VAL A 288 5.07 11.10 -6.14
CA VAL A 288 3.64 11.02 -5.75
C VAL A 288 3.16 9.56 -5.83
N ARG A 289 3.48 8.85 -6.92
CA ARG A 289 3.08 7.45 -7.10
C ARG A 289 3.69 6.49 -6.08
N VAL A 290 4.92 6.75 -5.61
CA VAL A 290 5.52 5.96 -4.53
C VAL A 290 4.65 5.97 -3.27
N LEU A 291 4.04 7.13 -2.94
CA LEU A 291 3.20 7.28 -1.74
C LEU A 291 1.80 6.64 -1.87
N VAL A 292 1.30 6.47 -3.09
CA VAL A 292 -0.06 5.94 -3.35
C VAL A 292 -0.03 4.64 -4.16
N SER A 293 1.10 3.97 -4.24
CA SER A 293 1.25 2.71 -4.98
C SER A 293 0.24 1.65 -4.49
N PRO A 294 -0.41 0.92 -5.40
CA PRO A 294 -1.29 -0.20 -5.04
C PRO A 294 -0.58 -1.35 -4.30
N THR A 295 0.75 -1.36 -4.29
CA THR A 295 1.57 -2.35 -3.57
C THR A 295 1.84 -1.97 -2.11
N ASN A 296 1.58 -0.73 -1.73
CA ASN A 296 1.68 -0.28 -0.34
C ASN A 296 0.50 -0.83 0.50
N PRO A 297 0.61 -0.88 1.82
CA PRO A 297 -0.50 -1.22 2.70
C PRO A 297 -1.74 -0.34 2.41
N PRO A 298 -2.94 -0.92 2.30
CA PRO A 298 -4.15 -0.17 1.89
C PRO A 298 -4.46 1.05 2.75
N GLY A 299 -4.25 0.96 4.08
CA GLY A 299 -4.47 2.07 5.01
C GLY A 299 -3.52 3.25 4.76
N ALA A 300 -2.23 2.99 4.52
CA ALA A 300 -1.23 4.01 4.21
C ALA A 300 -1.57 4.71 2.89
N THR A 301 -1.88 3.95 1.84
CA THR A 301 -2.29 4.47 0.53
C THR A 301 -3.52 5.39 0.66
N SER A 302 -4.59 4.90 1.31
CA SER A 302 -5.82 5.68 1.49
C SER A 302 -5.59 6.98 2.26
N SER A 303 -4.74 6.95 3.28
CA SER A 303 -4.38 8.14 4.07
C SER A 303 -3.63 9.18 3.23
N CYS A 304 -2.65 8.77 2.42
CA CYS A 304 -1.93 9.66 1.50
C CYS A 304 -2.85 10.24 0.41
N GLN A 305 -3.74 9.42 -0.17
CA GLN A 305 -4.73 9.86 -1.16
C GLN A 305 -5.63 10.97 -0.61
N LYS A 306 -6.14 10.81 0.63
CA LYS A 306 -6.95 11.84 1.30
C LYS A 306 -6.14 13.11 1.57
N ALA A 307 -4.89 12.98 2.04
CA ALA A 307 -4.01 14.13 2.26
C ALA A 307 -3.76 14.93 0.97
N MET A 308 -3.52 14.24 -0.15
CA MET A 308 -3.33 14.87 -1.47
C MET A 308 -4.58 15.62 -1.97
N PHE A 309 -5.77 15.11 -1.66
CA PHE A 309 -7.01 15.83 -1.93
C PHE A 309 -7.13 17.10 -1.08
N HIS A 310 -6.96 16.97 0.23
CA HIS A 310 -7.17 18.09 1.17
C HIS A 310 -6.17 19.23 0.97
N CYS A 311 -4.92 18.94 0.61
CA CYS A 311 -3.93 19.99 0.32
C CYS A 311 -4.06 20.62 -1.07
N GLY A 312 -4.92 20.08 -1.95
CA GLY A 312 -5.12 20.60 -3.29
C GLY A 312 -4.13 20.08 -4.33
N LEU A 313 -3.35 19.03 -4.02
CA LEU A 313 -2.41 18.39 -4.94
C LEU A 313 -3.13 17.71 -6.11
N LEU A 314 -4.22 16.97 -5.83
CA LEU A 314 -5.03 16.33 -6.87
C LEU A 314 -5.60 17.36 -7.84
N GLN A 315 -5.99 18.53 -7.36
CA GLN A 315 -6.47 19.65 -8.18
C GLN A 315 -5.41 20.12 -9.17
N GLN A 316 -4.16 20.30 -8.72
CA GLN A 316 -3.05 20.68 -9.60
C GLN A 316 -2.74 19.62 -10.66
N LEU A 317 -2.72 18.34 -10.27
CA LEU A 317 -2.54 17.23 -11.21
C LEU A 317 -3.64 17.21 -12.29
N CYS A 318 -4.90 17.43 -11.91
CA CYS A 318 -6.01 17.54 -12.86
C CYS A 318 -5.92 18.79 -13.75
N THR A 319 -5.33 19.89 -13.26
CA THR A 319 -5.05 21.08 -14.06
C THR A 319 -4.02 20.79 -15.15
N ILE A 320 -2.91 20.11 -14.83
CA ILE A 320 -1.92 19.65 -15.82
C ILE A 320 -2.57 18.70 -16.84
N LEU A 321 -3.38 17.76 -16.35
CA LEU A 321 -4.08 16.79 -17.19
C LEU A 321 -4.95 17.44 -18.26
N MET A 322 -5.57 18.58 -17.95
CA MET A 322 -6.46 19.33 -18.85
C MET A 322 -5.79 20.52 -19.55
N ALA A 323 -4.52 20.79 -19.28
CA ALA A 323 -3.77 21.88 -19.90
C ALA A 323 -3.41 21.54 -21.35
N THR A 324 -3.28 22.60 -22.18
CA THR A 324 -2.84 22.45 -23.57
C THR A 324 -1.34 22.62 -23.69
N GLY A 325 -0.70 21.88 -24.62
CA GLY A 325 0.73 22.01 -24.91
C GLY A 325 1.64 21.24 -23.93
N VAL A 326 1.08 20.41 -23.06
CA VAL A 326 1.87 19.52 -22.19
C VAL A 326 2.57 18.45 -23.02
N PRO A 327 3.86 18.15 -22.80
CA PRO A 327 4.55 17.05 -23.46
C PRO A 327 3.85 15.71 -23.24
N ALA A 328 3.86 14.86 -24.27
CA ALA A 328 3.12 13.59 -24.25
C ALA A 328 3.56 12.67 -23.09
N ASP A 329 4.85 12.66 -22.76
CA ASP A 329 5.39 11.84 -21.68
C ASP A 329 4.90 12.33 -20.30
N ILE A 330 4.90 13.65 -20.08
CA ILE A 330 4.37 14.26 -18.84
C ILE A 330 2.87 14.03 -18.74
N LEU A 331 2.14 14.18 -19.84
CA LEU A 331 0.69 13.92 -19.87
C LEU A 331 0.41 12.47 -19.48
N THR A 332 1.14 11.53 -20.07
CA THR A 332 0.99 10.10 -19.80
C THR A 332 1.28 9.76 -18.34
N GLU A 333 2.38 10.30 -17.79
CA GLU A 333 2.74 10.05 -16.39
C GLU A 333 1.79 10.75 -15.42
N THR A 334 1.26 11.92 -15.78
CA THR A 334 0.20 12.61 -15.00
C THR A 334 -1.08 11.77 -14.96
N ILE A 335 -1.49 11.17 -16.08
CA ILE A 335 -2.64 10.26 -16.13
C ILE A 335 -2.40 9.07 -15.18
N ASN A 336 -1.24 8.44 -15.25
CA ASN A 336 -0.88 7.32 -14.38
C ASN A 336 -0.89 7.73 -12.89
N THR A 337 -0.39 8.92 -12.59
CA THR A 337 -0.34 9.44 -11.22
C THR A 337 -1.75 9.74 -10.68
N VAL A 338 -2.58 10.44 -11.45
CA VAL A 338 -4.00 10.69 -11.09
C VAL A 338 -4.72 9.36 -10.89
N SER A 339 -4.45 8.36 -11.71
CA SER A 339 -5.05 7.01 -11.60
C SER A 339 -4.81 6.41 -10.22
N GLU A 340 -3.59 6.43 -9.73
CA GLU A 340 -3.24 5.86 -8.41
C GLU A 340 -3.73 6.73 -7.25
N VAL A 341 -3.76 8.06 -7.43
CA VAL A 341 -4.31 8.98 -6.41
C VAL A 341 -5.83 8.78 -6.23
N ILE A 342 -6.57 8.41 -7.27
CA ILE A 342 -8.03 8.20 -7.18
C ILE A 342 -8.42 6.75 -6.87
N ARG A 343 -7.57 5.76 -7.12
CA ARG A 343 -7.90 4.33 -7.01
C ARG A 343 -8.44 3.96 -5.63
N GLY A 344 -9.70 3.55 -5.55
CA GLY A 344 -10.34 3.08 -4.31
C GLY A 344 -10.60 4.17 -3.24
N CYS A 345 -10.41 5.45 -3.57
CA CYS A 345 -10.70 6.58 -2.70
C CYS A 345 -11.92 7.35 -3.22
N GLN A 346 -13.10 7.13 -2.64
CA GLN A 346 -14.36 7.66 -3.13
C GLN A 346 -14.36 9.20 -3.28
N ILE A 347 -13.80 9.92 -2.31
CA ILE A 347 -13.74 11.39 -2.35
C ILE A 347 -12.92 11.88 -3.56
N ASN A 348 -11.80 11.23 -3.85
CA ASN A 348 -10.95 11.57 -4.97
C ASN A 348 -11.60 11.19 -6.31
N GLN A 349 -12.31 10.06 -6.36
CA GLN A 349 -13.08 9.63 -7.53
C GLN A 349 -14.25 10.59 -7.82
N ASP A 350 -14.98 11.03 -6.79
CA ASP A 350 -16.06 12.00 -6.92
C ASP A 350 -15.53 13.36 -7.41
N TYR A 351 -14.38 13.80 -6.89
CA TYR A 351 -13.72 14.99 -7.37
C TYR A 351 -13.33 14.85 -8.85
N PHE A 352 -12.68 13.76 -9.23
CA PHE A 352 -12.26 13.52 -10.61
C PHE A 352 -13.45 13.48 -11.58
N ALA A 353 -14.60 12.92 -11.15
CA ALA A 353 -15.84 12.93 -11.94
C ALA A 353 -16.35 14.35 -12.23
N SER A 354 -16.07 15.31 -11.35
CA SER A 354 -16.46 16.72 -11.50
C SER A 354 -15.52 17.55 -12.39
N VAL A 355 -14.33 17.03 -12.72
CA VAL A 355 -13.32 17.72 -13.52
C VAL A 355 -13.77 17.82 -14.97
N ASN A 356 -13.74 19.02 -15.52
CA ASN A 356 -14.11 19.29 -16.90
C ASN A 356 -12.91 19.83 -17.69
N ALA A 357 -12.80 19.41 -18.94
CA ALA A 357 -11.87 19.99 -19.89
C ALA A 357 -12.34 21.40 -20.31
N PRO A 358 -11.42 22.34 -20.59
CA PRO A 358 -11.73 23.70 -21.03
C PRO A 358 -12.21 23.72 -22.48
N SER A 359 -13.40 23.16 -22.74
CA SER A 359 -14.07 23.12 -24.06
C SER A 359 -15.41 23.86 -23.99
N ASN A 360 -15.94 24.30 -25.12
CA ASN A 360 -17.26 24.93 -25.17
C ASN A 360 -18.23 24.08 -26.02
N PRO A 361 -19.23 23.38 -25.43
CA PRO A 361 -19.51 23.29 -23.99
C PRO A 361 -18.45 22.50 -23.20
N PRO A 362 -18.31 22.68 -21.88
CA PRO A 362 -17.41 21.92 -21.04
C PRO A 362 -17.69 20.43 -21.13
N ARG A 363 -16.65 19.61 -21.25
CA ARG A 363 -16.78 18.13 -21.30
C ARG A 363 -16.12 17.50 -20.08
N PRO A 364 -16.73 16.49 -19.47
CA PRO A 364 -16.08 15.74 -18.39
C PRO A 364 -14.71 15.21 -18.82
N ALA A 365 -13.71 15.35 -17.96
CA ALA A 365 -12.34 14.88 -18.22
C ALA A 365 -12.30 13.41 -18.63
N ILE A 366 -13.10 12.57 -17.96
CA ILE A 366 -13.19 11.15 -18.28
C ILE A 366 -13.65 10.87 -19.72
N VAL A 367 -14.54 11.69 -20.25
CA VAL A 367 -15.00 11.55 -21.65
C VAL A 367 -13.89 11.93 -22.64
N VAL A 368 -13.14 13.01 -22.33
CA VAL A 368 -12.01 13.45 -23.17
C VAL A 368 -10.90 12.40 -23.18
N LEU A 369 -10.62 11.78 -22.03
CA LEU A 369 -9.66 10.68 -21.93
C LEU A 369 -10.13 9.47 -22.72
N LEU A 370 -11.39 9.06 -22.61
CA LEU A 370 -11.93 7.94 -23.39
C LEU A 370 -11.86 8.18 -24.89
N MET A 371 -12.07 9.42 -25.37
CA MET A 371 -11.85 9.78 -26.78
C MET A 371 -10.41 9.49 -27.21
N SER A 372 -9.42 9.75 -26.35
CA SER A 372 -8.02 9.44 -26.64
C SER A 372 -7.74 7.92 -26.64
N MET A 373 -8.39 7.16 -25.73
CA MET A 373 -8.23 5.71 -25.64
C MET A 373 -8.69 4.98 -26.92
N VAL A 374 -9.84 5.38 -27.48
CA VAL A 374 -10.41 4.74 -28.66
C VAL A 374 -9.90 5.31 -30.00
N ASN A 375 -9.05 6.32 -29.95
CA ASN A 375 -8.45 6.92 -31.14
C ASN A 375 -7.14 6.22 -31.50
N GLU A 376 -7.12 5.49 -32.61
CA GLU A 376 -5.97 4.74 -33.16
C GLU A 376 -4.72 5.61 -33.46
N ARG A 377 -4.91 6.93 -33.63
CA ARG A 377 -3.80 7.87 -33.88
C ARG A 377 -3.02 8.26 -32.62
N GLN A 378 -3.57 7.96 -31.45
CA GLN A 378 -2.88 8.24 -30.17
C GLN A 378 -1.79 7.21 -29.90
N PRO A 379 -0.67 7.62 -29.26
CA PRO A 379 0.39 6.70 -28.86
C PRO A 379 -0.12 5.56 -27.99
N PHE A 380 0.39 4.36 -28.22
CA PHE A 380 0.01 3.15 -27.46
C PHE A 380 0.12 3.34 -25.96
N VAL A 381 1.22 3.93 -25.48
CA VAL A 381 1.48 4.15 -24.04
C VAL A 381 0.42 5.08 -23.42
N LEU A 382 0.02 6.12 -24.12
CA LEU A 382 -1.04 7.03 -23.70
C LEU A 382 -2.39 6.30 -23.58
N ARG A 383 -2.73 5.48 -24.58
CA ARG A 383 -3.98 4.69 -24.58
C ARG A 383 -4.04 3.73 -23.39
N CYS A 384 -2.90 3.09 -23.05
CA CYS A 384 -2.77 2.24 -21.85
C CYS A 384 -2.94 3.02 -20.55
N ALA A 385 -2.34 4.22 -20.45
CA ALA A 385 -2.48 5.07 -19.28
C ALA A 385 -3.94 5.52 -19.08
N VAL A 386 -4.64 5.89 -20.16
CA VAL A 386 -6.06 6.26 -20.09
C VAL A 386 -6.92 5.08 -19.66
N LEU A 387 -6.67 3.88 -20.19
CA LEU A 387 -7.37 2.66 -19.74
C LEU A 387 -7.16 2.44 -18.24
N TYR A 388 -5.93 2.55 -17.78
CA TYR A 388 -5.61 2.40 -16.36
C TYR A 388 -6.32 3.45 -15.48
N CYS A 389 -6.38 4.70 -15.95
CA CYS A 389 -7.13 5.76 -15.27
C CYS A 389 -8.61 5.42 -15.14
N PHE A 390 -9.21 4.92 -16.22
CA PHE A 390 -10.60 4.51 -16.21
C PHE A 390 -10.87 3.33 -15.27
N GLN A 391 -9.99 2.33 -15.28
CA GLN A 391 -10.03 1.22 -14.33
C GLN A 391 -9.95 1.69 -12.87
N CYS A 392 -9.01 2.59 -12.56
CA CYS A 392 -8.86 3.15 -11.21
C CYS A 392 -10.06 4.01 -10.79
N PHE A 393 -10.65 4.75 -11.73
CA PHE A 393 -11.87 5.53 -11.49
C PHE A 393 -13.06 4.63 -11.11
N LEU A 394 -13.20 3.46 -11.74
CA LEU A 394 -14.29 2.52 -11.47
C LEU A 394 -14.00 1.55 -10.33
N TYR A 395 -12.75 1.43 -9.87
CA TYR A 395 -12.37 0.47 -8.85
C TYR A 395 -13.07 0.76 -7.52
N LYS A 396 -13.91 -0.18 -7.03
CA LYS A 396 -14.75 -0.05 -5.83
C LYS A 396 -15.64 1.22 -5.84
N ASN A 397 -16.02 1.70 -7.03
CA ASN A 397 -16.83 2.91 -7.22
C ASN A 397 -18.17 2.59 -7.88
N GLN A 398 -19.11 2.09 -7.10
CA GLN A 398 -20.45 1.71 -7.60
C GLN A 398 -21.20 2.90 -8.24
N LYS A 399 -21.00 4.13 -7.71
CA LYS A 399 -21.58 5.34 -8.27
C LYS A 399 -21.04 5.62 -9.67
N GLY A 400 -19.71 5.65 -9.82
CA GLY A 400 -19.04 5.85 -11.12
C GLY A 400 -19.41 4.76 -12.13
N GLN A 401 -19.47 3.49 -11.72
CA GLN A 401 -19.95 2.39 -12.56
C GLN A 401 -21.39 2.65 -13.06
N GLY A 402 -22.30 3.06 -12.16
CA GLY A 402 -23.68 3.38 -12.48
C GLY A 402 -23.79 4.57 -13.45
N GLU A 403 -23.01 5.62 -13.26
CA GLU A 403 -22.95 6.77 -14.17
C GLU A 403 -22.50 6.38 -15.58
N ILE A 404 -21.46 5.57 -15.72
CA ILE A 404 -21.00 5.07 -17.02
C ILE A 404 -22.04 4.19 -17.70
N VAL A 405 -22.62 3.21 -16.98
CA VAL A 405 -23.63 2.30 -17.54
C VAL A 405 -24.91 3.07 -17.94
N SER A 406 -25.31 4.09 -17.17
CA SER A 406 -26.47 4.93 -17.50
C SER A 406 -26.33 5.63 -18.85
N THR A 407 -25.11 5.98 -19.26
CA THR A 407 -24.84 6.60 -20.58
C THR A 407 -24.99 5.64 -21.75
N LEU A 408 -25.08 4.32 -21.50
CA LEU A 408 -25.35 3.26 -22.49
C LEU A 408 -26.85 2.99 -22.65
N LEU A 409 -27.64 3.30 -21.62
CA LEU A 409 -29.09 3.05 -21.63
C LEU A 409 -29.81 4.10 -22.48
N PRO A 410 -30.89 3.74 -23.17
CA PRO A 410 -31.70 4.71 -23.90
C PRO A 410 -32.30 5.73 -22.92
N SER A 411 -31.68 6.89 -22.81
CA SER A 411 -32.23 8.01 -22.07
C SER A 411 -33.33 8.67 -22.90
N THR A 412 -34.40 9.13 -22.23
CA THR A 412 -35.34 10.09 -22.85
C THR A 412 -34.53 11.27 -23.33
N ILE A 413 -34.51 11.42 -24.63
CA ILE A 413 -33.75 12.35 -25.43
C ILE A 413 -33.76 13.74 -24.80
N ASP A 414 -32.66 14.15 -24.21
CA ASP A 414 -32.37 15.57 -24.05
C ASP A 414 -32.07 16.13 -25.44
N ALA A 415 -32.92 16.99 -25.92
CA ALA A 415 -32.93 17.56 -27.26
C ALA A 415 -31.73 18.50 -27.59
N THR A 416 -30.65 18.47 -26.76
CA THR A 416 -29.41 19.23 -26.95
C THR A 416 -28.28 18.38 -27.57
N GLY A 417 -28.58 17.51 -28.38
CA GLY A 417 -28.00 16.46 -29.22
C GLY A 417 -26.58 16.59 -29.77
N ASN A 418 -25.58 17.18 -29.10
CA ASN A 418 -24.23 17.27 -29.67
C ASN A 418 -23.07 16.83 -28.74
N SER A 419 -23.30 16.27 -27.54
CA SER A 419 -22.21 15.76 -26.70
C SER A 419 -22.09 14.25 -26.80
N VAL A 420 -20.93 13.75 -27.24
CA VAL A 420 -20.58 12.34 -27.24
C VAL A 420 -20.49 11.84 -25.79
N SER A 421 -21.25 10.80 -25.45
CA SER A 421 -21.24 10.20 -24.12
C SER A 421 -20.13 9.14 -23.98
N ALA A 422 -19.76 8.82 -22.71
CA ALA A 422 -18.83 7.74 -22.41
C ALA A 422 -19.30 6.40 -22.99
N GLY A 423 -20.59 6.09 -22.89
CA GLY A 423 -21.19 4.88 -23.46
C GLY A 423 -21.06 4.79 -24.99
N GLN A 424 -21.26 5.90 -25.69
CA GLN A 424 -21.09 5.92 -27.15
C GLN A 424 -19.64 5.67 -27.57
N LEU A 425 -18.66 6.21 -26.80
CA LEU A 425 -17.24 5.97 -27.05
C LEU A 425 -16.86 4.52 -26.80
N LEU A 426 -17.35 3.92 -25.71
CA LEU A 426 -17.10 2.53 -25.38
C LEU A 426 -17.71 1.58 -26.43
N CYS A 427 -18.96 1.83 -26.87
CA CYS A 427 -19.55 1.06 -27.95
C CYS A 427 -18.79 1.26 -29.27
N GLY A 428 -18.40 2.50 -29.60
CA GLY A 428 -17.61 2.80 -30.78
C GLY A 428 -16.26 2.07 -30.79
N GLY A 429 -15.56 2.06 -29.64
CA GLY A 429 -14.34 1.30 -29.48
C GLY A 429 -14.55 -0.21 -29.58
N LEU A 430 -15.58 -0.73 -28.89
CA LEU A 430 -15.90 -2.16 -28.84
C LEU A 430 -16.18 -2.75 -30.22
N PHE A 431 -16.69 -1.95 -31.16
CA PHE A 431 -17.04 -2.36 -32.54
C PHE A 431 -16.14 -1.73 -33.59
N SER A 432 -15.00 -1.14 -33.19
CA SER A 432 -14.00 -0.60 -34.10
C SER A 432 -13.31 -1.71 -34.93
N THR A 433 -12.70 -1.35 -36.02
CA THR A 433 -11.80 -2.22 -36.80
C THR A 433 -10.41 -2.36 -36.18
N ASP A 434 -10.05 -1.46 -35.28
CA ASP A 434 -8.80 -1.51 -34.48
C ASP A 434 -8.93 -2.46 -33.30
N SER A 435 -8.14 -3.55 -33.32
CA SER A 435 -8.19 -4.59 -32.29
C SER A 435 -7.82 -4.09 -30.89
N LEU A 436 -6.94 -3.08 -30.82
CA LEU A 436 -6.56 -2.45 -29.54
C LEU A 436 -7.72 -1.64 -28.96
N SER A 437 -8.45 -0.87 -29.78
CA SER A 437 -9.67 -0.18 -29.36
C SER A 437 -10.73 -1.15 -28.84
N ASN A 438 -10.93 -2.29 -29.58
CA ASN A 438 -11.87 -3.32 -29.09
C ASN A 438 -11.48 -3.86 -27.73
N TRP A 439 -10.22 -4.23 -27.56
CA TRP A 439 -9.72 -4.80 -26.30
C TRP A 439 -9.83 -3.79 -25.15
N CYS A 440 -9.37 -2.54 -25.36
CA CYS A 440 -9.47 -1.48 -24.35
C CYS A 440 -10.92 -1.20 -23.94
N ALA A 441 -11.83 -1.10 -24.93
CA ALA A 441 -13.25 -0.84 -24.66
C ALA A 441 -13.92 -2.03 -23.94
N ALA A 442 -13.56 -3.27 -24.30
CA ALA A 442 -14.08 -4.47 -23.65
C ALA A 442 -13.63 -4.55 -22.18
N VAL A 443 -12.35 -4.29 -21.90
CA VAL A 443 -11.83 -4.26 -20.54
C VAL A 443 -12.44 -3.12 -19.73
N ALA A 444 -12.54 -1.92 -20.30
CA ALA A 444 -13.18 -0.77 -19.65
C ALA A 444 -14.63 -1.08 -19.25
N LEU A 445 -15.39 -1.69 -20.16
CA LEU A 445 -16.78 -2.08 -19.89
C LEU A 445 -16.87 -3.22 -18.85
N ALA A 446 -15.93 -4.18 -18.88
CA ALA A 446 -15.84 -5.22 -17.85
C ALA A 446 -15.67 -4.62 -16.45
N HIS A 447 -14.78 -3.61 -16.29
CA HIS A 447 -14.60 -2.89 -15.03
C HIS A 447 -15.86 -2.12 -14.57
N ALA A 448 -16.67 -1.60 -15.52
CA ALA A 448 -17.94 -0.97 -15.19
C ALA A 448 -18.99 -1.96 -14.66
N LEU A 449 -18.81 -3.27 -14.90
CA LEU A 449 -19.71 -4.34 -14.46
C LEU A 449 -19.17 -5.13 -13.26
N GLN A 450 -17.93 -4.92 -12.87
CA GLN A 450 -17.27 -5.73 -11.85
C GLN A 450 -17.99 -5.63 -10.50
N GLU A 451 -18.25 -6.78 -9.86
CA GLU A 451 -18.91 -6.90 -8.56
C GLU A 451 -20.30 -6.19 -8.46
N ASN A 452 -20.96 -5.95 -9.60
CA ASN A 452 -22.22 -5.21 -9.64
C ASN A 452 -23.28 -5.95 -10.47
N ALA A 453 -24.02 -6.84 -9.80
CA ALA A 453 -25.06 -7.65 -10.45
C ALA A 453 -26.18 -6.78 -11.09
N THR A 454 -26.59 -5.71 -10.41
CA THR A 454 -27.64 -4.79 -10.90
C THR A 454 -27.26 -4.15 -12.24
N LEU A 455 -26.01 -3.70 -12.38
CA LEU A 455 -25.55 -3.09 -13.64
C LEU A 455 -25.40 -4.11 -14.76
N LYS A 456 -25.01 -5.35 -14.43
CA LYS A 456 -24.99 -6.47 -15.39
C LYS A 456 -26.37 -6.75 -15.99
N GLU A 457 -27.42 -6.70 -15.15
CA GLU A 457 -28.80 -6.84 -15.59
C GLU A 457 -29.30 -5.63 -16.40
N GLN A 458 -28.95 -4.41 -15.95
CA GLN A 458 -29.32 -3.20 -16.68
C GLN A 458 -28.71 -3.16 -18.09
N LEU A 459 -27.46 -3.60 -18.23
CA LEU A 459 -26.76 -3.63 -19.52
C LEU A 459 -27.42 -4.58 -20.53
N LEU A 460 -28.17 -5.59 -20.12
CA LEU A 460 -28.96 -6.46 -21.00
C LEU A 460 -30.06 -5.71 -21.78
N ARG A 461 -30.46 -4.53 -21.29
CA ARG A 461 -31.50 -3.68 -21.92
C ARG A 461 -30.95 -2.83 -23.08
N VAL A 462 -29.63 -2.75 -23.23
CA VAL A 462 -29.01 -1.96 -24.30
C VAL A 462 -29.26 -2.61 -25.65
N GLN A 463 -29.89 -1.85 -26.55
CA GLN A 463 -30.19 -2.26 -27.91
C GLN A 463 -29.41 -1.38 -28.89
N LEU A 464 -28.81 -2.00 -29.89
CA LEU A 464 -28.00 -1.36 -30.93
C LEU A 464 -28.75 -1.39 -32.26
N ALA A 465 -28.84 -0.24 -32.91
CA ALA A 465 -29.29 -0.16 -34.29
C ALA A 465 -28.07 -0.46 -35.20
N THR A 466 -28.02 -1.65 -35.77
CA THR A 466 -26.89 -2.11 -36.62
C THR A 466 -26.96 -1.67 -38.06
N SER A 467 -28.16 -1.54 -38.58
CA SER A 467 -28.38 -1.03 -39.98
C SER A 467 -29.82 -0.58 -40.15
N ILE A 468 -30.04 0.33 -41.12
CA ILE A 468 -31.37 0.85 -41.48
C ILE A 468 -32.24 -0.30 -42.02
N GLY A 469 -33.39 -0.55 -41.36
CA GLY A 469 -34.33 -1.59 -41.76
C GLY A 469 -34.18 -2.94 -41.08
N ASN A 470 -33.12 -3.17 -40.30
CA ASN A 470 -32.98 -4.36 -39.47
C ASN A 470 -33.48 -4.10 -38.02
N PRO A 471 -34.03 -5.11 -37.32
CA PRO A 471 -34.40 -4.97 -35.93
C PRO A 471 -33.16 -4.68 -35.06
N PRO A 472 -33.30 -3.90 -33.99
CA PRO A 472 -32.18 -3.64 -33.07
C PRO A 472 -31.70 -4.95 -32.41
N VAL A 473 -30.39 -5.04 -32.19
CA VAL A 473 -29.71 -6.20 -31.65
C VAL A 473 -29.23 -5.85 -30.23
N SER A 474 -29.38 -6.74 -29.26
CA SER A 474 -28.84 -6.47 -27.94
C SER A 474 -27.31 -6.38 -27.97
N LEU A 475 -26.74 -5.56 -27.07
CA LEU A 475 -25.28 -5.42 -26.93
C LEU A 475 -24.61 -6.80 -26.72
N LEU A 476 -25.19 -7.64 -25.86
CA LEU A 476 -24.74 -9.02 -25.61
C LEU A 476 -24.66 -9.84 -26.92
N GLN A 477 -25.73 -9.79 -27.71
CA GLN A 477 -25.80 -10.53 -28.97
C GLN A 477 -24.81 -9.97 -30.00
N GLN A 478 -24.60 -8.66 -30.05
CA GLN A 478 -23.61 -8.07 -30.96
C GLN A 478 -22.18 -8.50 -30.59
N CYS A 479 -21.83 -8.58 -29.32
CA CYS A 479 -20.54 -9.12 -28.88
C CYS A 479 -20.34 -10.57 -29.37
N THR A 480 -21.38 -11.42 -29.24
CA THR A 480 -21.29 -12.84 -29.68
C THR A 480 -21.26 -12.96 -31.21
N ASN A 481 -21.92 -12.08 -31.93
CA ASN A 481 -21.88 -12.05 -33.41
C ASN A 481 -20.46 -11.75 -33.91
N ILE A 482 -19.76 -10.79 -33.28
CA ILE A 482 -18.38 -10.45 -33.68
C ILE A 482 -17.41 -11.60 -33.35
N LEU A 483 -17.61 -12.28 -32.22
CA LEU A 483 -16.81 -13.48 -31.88
C LEU A 483 -16.92 -14.56 -32.95
N SER A 484 -18.13 -14.77 -33.52
CA SER A 484 -18.38 -15.81 -34.52
C SER A 484 -17.88 -15.43 -35.91
N GLN A 485 -17.57 -14.16 -36.16
CA GLN A 485 -17.13 -13.65 -37.49
C GLN A 485 -15.63 -13.81 -37.78
N GLY A 486 -14.83 -14.39 -36.84
CA GLY A 486 -13.41 -14.67 -37.08
C GLY A 486 -12.50 -13.45 -37.02
N SER A 487 -12.74 -12.55 -36.05
CA SER A 487 -11.90 -11.38 -35.76
C SER A 487 -10.51 -11.75 -35.23
N LYS A 488 -9.60 -10.77 -35.12
CA LYS A 488 -8.26 -10.94 -34.56
C LYS A 488 -8.31 -11.56 -33.15
N VAL A 489 -7.28 -12.32 -32.76
CA VAL A 489 -7.18 -12.97 -31.43
C VAL A 489 -7.40 -11.97 -30.30
N GLN A 490 -6.75 -10.81 -30.36
CA GLN A 490 -6.87 -9.75 -29.33
C GLN A 490 -8.33 -9.28 -29.16
N THR A 491 -9.05 -9.05 -30.23
CA THR A 491 -10.48 -8.68 -30.21
C THR A 491 -11.32 -9.77 -29.56
N ARG A 492 -11.09 -11.04 -29.94
CA ARG A 492 -11.82 -12.17 -29.37
C ARG A 492 -11.52 -12.37 -27.89
N VAL A 493 -10.26 -12.22 -27.48
CA VAL A 493 -9.85 -12.28 -26.08
C VAL A 493 -10.54 -11.17 -25.26
N GLY A 494 -10.52 -9.92 -25.73
CA GLY A 494 -11.20 -8.81 -25.06
C GLY A 494 -12.71 -9.06 -24.87
N LEU A 495 -13.39 -9.48 -25.94
CA LEU A 495 -14.82 -9.79 -25.91
C LEU A 495 -15.14 -10.98 -24.98
N LEU A 496 -14.30 -12.04 -24.98
CA LEU A 496 -14.48 -13.18 -24.09
C LEU A 496 -14.28 -12.79 -22.62
N MET A 497 -13.29 -11.94 -22.31
CA MET A 497 -13.11 -11.40 -20.96
C MET A 497 -14.32 -10.59 -20.50
N LEU A 498 -14.86 -9.73 -21.36
CA LEU A 498 -16.08 -8.98 -21.07
C LEU A 498 -17.27 -9.92 -20.81
N LEU A 499 -17.49 -10.91 -21.65
CA LEU A 499 -18.59 -11.86 -21.52
C LEU A 499 -18.42 -12.72 -20.24
N CYS A 500 -17.23 -13.20 -19.95
CA CYS A 500 -16.96 -13.95 -18.71
C CYS A 500 -17.27 -13.09 -17.48
N THR A 501 -16.84 -11.83 -17.46
CA THR A 501 -17.12 -10.90 -16.36
C THR A 501 -18.61 -10.60 -16.25
N TRP A 502 -19.28 -10.38 -17.38
CA TRP A 502 -20.72 -10.06 -17.40
C TRP A 502 -21.58 -11.21 -16.90
N LEU A 503 -21.30 -12.45 -17.38
CA LEU A 503 -22.08 -13.63 -17.01
C LEU A 503 -21.78 -14.17 -15.61
N SER A 504 -20.60 -13.89 -15.08
CA SER A 504 -20.22 -14.31 -13.73
C SER A 504 -21.13 -13.68 -12.70
N ASN A 505 -21.64 -14.50 -11.76
CA ASN A 505 -22.55 -14.09 -10.71
C ASN A 505 -23.79 -13.30 -11.20
N CYS A 506 -24.29 -13.65 -12.42
CA CYS A 506 -25.50 -13.05 -13.00
C CYS A 506 -26.30 -14.10 -13.81
N PRO A 507 -27.15 -14.91 -13.14
CA PRO A 507 -27.93 -15.97 -13.78
C PRO A 507 -28.83 -15.46 -14.92
N ILE A 508 -29.37 -14.25 -14.81
CA ILE A 508 -30.21 -13.62 -15.85
C ILE A 508 -29.39 -13.37 -17.12
N ALA A 509 -28.12 -12.91 -16.97
CA ALA A 509 -27.25 -12.72 -18.15
C ALA A 509 -26.89 -14.06 -18.80
N VAL A 510 -26.67 -15.12 -18.01
CA VAL A 510 -26.47 -16.48 -18.51
C VAL A 510 -27.68 -16.95 -19.31
N THR A 511 -28.89 -16.75 -18.80
CA THR A 511 -30.15 -17.11 -19.51
C THR A 511 -30.28 -16.36 -20.82
N HIS A 512 -30.01 -15.05 -20.86
CA HIS A 512 -30.00 -14.26 -22.10
C HIS A 512 -28.95 -14.74 -23.08
N PHE A 513 -27.73 -15.12 -22.62
CA PHE A 513 -26.68 -15.67 -23.46
C PHE A 513 -27.08 -17.02 -24.08
N LEU A 514 -27.70 -17.90 -23.29
CA LEU A 514 -28.16 -19.22 -23.73
C LEU A 514 -29.39 -19.20 -24.64
N HIS A 515 -30.15 -18.11 -24.63
CA HIS A 515 -31.28 -17.92 -25.56
C HIS A 515 -30.84 -17.88 -27.03
N ASN A 516 -29.64 -17.42 -27.35
CA ASN A 516 -29.10 -17.48 -28.67
C ASN A 516 -28.57 -18.90 -28.94
N SER A 517 -29.31 -19.62 -29.79
CA SER A 517 -29.00 -21.02 -30.15
C SER A 517 -27.65 -21.22 -30.83
N ALA A 518 -27.02 -20.17 -31.35
CA ALA A 518 -25.71 -20.21 -32.00
C ALA A 518 -24.55 -20.22 -31.00
N ASN A 519 -24.71 -19.70 -29.79
CA ASN A 519 -23.62 -19.49 -28.86
C ASN A 519 -22.99 -20.80 -28.36
N ILE A 520 -23.79 -21.77 -27.97
CA ILE A 520 -23.27 -23.04 -27.45
C ILE A 520 -22.59 -23.88 -28.50
N PRO A 521 -23.15 -24.03 -29.74
CA PRO A 521 -22.44 -24.68 -30.85
C PRO A 521 -21.12 -24.01 -31.18
N PHE A 522 -21.07 -22.66 -31.21
CA PHE A 522 -19.82 -21.92 -31.41
C PHE A 522 -18.78 -22.24 -30.34
N LEU A 523 -19.10 -22.12 -29.05
CA LEU A 523 -18.16 -22.41 -27.96
C LEU A 523 -17.66 -23.86 -28.03
N THR A 524 -18.56 -24.82 -28.20
CA THR A 524 -18.19 -26.24 -28.28
C THR A 524 -17.33 -26.58 -29.49
N GLY A 525 -17.59 -25.92 -30.63
CA GLY A 525 -16.78 -26.02 -31.82
C GLY A 525 -15.36 -25.51 -31.60
N GLN A 526 -15.23 -24.29 -31.09
CA GLN A 526 -13.92 -23.67 -30.78
C GLN A 526 -13.08 -24.51 -29.81
N ILE A 527 -13.69 -25.06 -28.74
CA ILE A 527 -13.00 -25.84 -27.74
C ILE A 527 -12.54 -27.19 -28.29
N ALA A 528 -13.37 -27.83 -29.15
CA ALA A 528 -13.11 -29.19 -29.67
C ALA A 528 -12.10 -29.21 -30.83
N GLU A 529 -11.91 -28.09 -31.54
CA GLU A 529 -11.01 -28.01 -32.70
C GLU A 529 -9.53 -28.04 -32.26
N ASN A 530 -8.68 -28.69 -33.05
CA ASN A 530 -7.23 -28.63 -32.89
C ASN A 530 -6.69 -27.41 -33.66
N LEU A 531 -6.66 -26.29 -33.00
CA LEU A 531 -6.15 -25.02 -33.52
C LEU A 531 -4.67 -24.81 -33.09
N GLY A 532 -3.96 -23.92 -33.78
CA GLY A 532 -2.58 -23.57 -33.48
C GLY A 532 -2.40 -22.93 -32.12
N GLU A 533 -1.15 -22.75 -31.69
CA GLU A 533 -0.80 -22.20 -30.35
C GLU A 533 -1.42 -20.83 -30.09
N GLU A 534 -1.52 -19.98 -31.11
CA GLU A 534 -2.12 -18.63 -30.97
C GLU A 534 -3.62 -18.68 -30.61
N GLU A 535 -4.32 -19.76 -30.96
CA GLU A 535 -5.74 -19.94 -30.69
C GLU A 535 -6.02 -20.61 -29.33
N GLN A 536 -5.03 -21.20 -28.68
CA GLN A 536 -5.20 -21.92 -27.42
C GLN A 536 -5.77 -21.04 -26.33
N LEU A 537 -5.37 -19.75 -26.32
CA LEU A 537 -5.90 -18.78 -25.35
C LEU A 537 -7.41 -18.55 -25.57
N VAL A 538 -7.83 -18.37 -26.83
CA VAL A 538 -9.24 -18.22 -27.16
C VAL A 538 -10.03 -19.47 -26.80
N GLN A 539 -9.47 -20.66 -27.03
CA GLN A 539 -10.07 -21.93 -26.62
C GLN A 539 -10.26 -22.03 -25.12
N GLY A 540 -9.24 -21.66 -24.35
CA GLY A 540 -9.30 -21.60 -22.88
C GLY A 540 -10.40 -20.66 -22.39
N LEU A 541 -10.48 -19.44 -22.93
CA LEU A 541 -11.50 -18.47 -22.58
C LEU A 541 -12.91 -18.92 -23.00
N CYS A 542 -13.06 -19.62 -24.13
CA CYS A 542 -14.31 -20.25 -24.51
C CYS A 542 -14.72 -21.36 -23.52
N ALA A 543 -13.76 -22.15 -23.04
CA ALA A 543 -14.00 -23.16 -22.00
C ALA A 543 -14.42 -22.49 -20.68
N LEU A 544 -13.77 -21.38 -20.28
CA LEU A 544 -14.16 -20.59 -19.12
C LEU A 544 -15.59 -20.06 -19.24
N LEU A 545 -15.94 -19.47 -20.37
CA LEU A 545 -17.28 -18.92 -20.62
C LEU A 545 -18.36 -20.01 -20.60
N LEU A 546 -18.09 -21.17 -21.18
CA LEU A 546 -18.98 -22.33 -21.10
C LEU A 546 -19.11 -22.83 -19.67
N GLY A 547 -18.01 -22.89 -18.92
CA GLY A 547 -17.99 -23.25 -17.49
C GLY A 547 -18.81 -22.28 -16.64
N ILE A 548 -18.67 -20.98 -16.85
CA ILE A 548 -19.48 -19.93 -16.21
C ILE A 548 -20.97 -20.12 -16.53
N SER A 549 -21.27 -20.43 -17.81
CA SER A 549 -22.65 -20.68 -18.26
C SER A 549 -23.27 -21.95 -17.65
N ILE A 550 -22.47 -22.89 -17.17
CA ILE A 550 -22.93 -24.06 -16.41
C ILE A 550 -23.07 -23.71 -14.95
N TYR A 551 -22.06 -23.11 -14.35
CA TYR A 551 -22.01 -22.86 -12.91
C TYR A 551 -23.10 -21.90 -12.43
N TYR A 552 -23.27 -20.77 -13.12
CA TYR A 552 -24.29 -19.76 -12.76
C TYR A 552 -25.65 -19.94 -13.48
N ASN A 553 -25.88 -21.08 -14.12
CA ASN A 553 -27.16 -21.40 -14.77
C ASN A 553 -28.27 -21.57 -13.74
N ASP A 554 -29.42 -20.97 -13.99
CA ASP A 554 -30.62 -21.08 -13.12
C ASP A 554 -31.55 -22.25 -13.51
N ASN A 555 -31.19 -23.02 -14.54
CA ASN A 555 -31.98 -24.10 -15.13
C ASN A 555 -33.34 -23.68 -15.71
N SER A 556 -33.56 -22.37 -15.97
CA SER A 556 -34.81 -21.85 -16.53
C SER A 556 -35.08 -22.32 -17.96
N LEU A 557 -34.00 -22.57 -18.74
CA LEU A 557 -34.11 -23.02 -20.13
C LEU A 557 -34.05 -24.54 -20.23
N GLU A 558 -35.16 -25.18 -20.66
CA GLU A 558 -35.28 -26.63 -20.76
C GLU A 558 -34.17 -27.29 -21.63
N ASN A 559 -33.75 -26.62 -22.71
CA ASN A 559 -32.75 -27.14 -23.64
C ASN A 559 -31.31 -26.99 -23.18
N TYR A 560 -31.05 -26.08 -22.23
CA TYR A 560 -29.70 -25.71 -21.76
C TYR A 560 -29.55 -25.79 -20.24
N LYS A 561 -30.24 -26.78 -19.60
CA LYS A 561 -30.02 -27.08 -18.18
C LYS A 561 -28.58 -27.51 -17.93
N LYS A 562 -28.06 -27.26 -16.71
CA LYS A 562 -26.69 -27.65 -16.29
C LYS A 562 -26.30 -29.05 -16.75
N GLU A 563 -27.17 -30.03 -16.54
CA GLU A 563 -26.92 -31.42 -16.88
C GLU A 563 -26.82 -31.67 -18.38
N LYS A 564 -27.66 -31.01 -19.17
CA LYS A 564 -27.57 -31.12 -20.65
C LYS A 564 -26.27 -30.53 -21.18
N LEU A 565 -25.85 -29.39 -20.58
CA LEU A 565 -24.58 -28.74 -20.94
C LEU A 565 -23.38 -29.62 -20.52
N LYS A 566 -23.42 -30.24 -19.33
CA LYS A 566 -22.41 -31.21 -18.89
C LYS A 566 -22.32 -32.41 -19.83
N GLN A 567 -23.46 -32.97 -20.20
CA GLN A 567 -23.50 -34.09 -21.19
C GLN A 567 -22.96 -33.65 -22.56
N LEU A 568 -23.16 -32.40 -22.94
CA LEU A 568 -22.63 -31.86 -24.19
C LEU A 568 -21.09 -31.79 -24.16
N ILE A 569 -20.53 -31.30 -23.02
CA ILE A 569 -19.07 -31.34 -22.81
C ILE A 569 -18.57 -32.77 -22.90
N GLU A 570 -19.18 -33.71 -22.17
CA GLU A 570 -18.75 -35.12 -22.14
C GLU A 570 -18.75 -35.76 -23.52
N LYS A 571 -19.82 -35.52 -24.33
CA LYS A 571 -20.01 -36.19 -25.61
C LYS A 571 -19.28 -35.53 -26.77
N ARG A 572 -19.10 -34.19 -26.74
CA ARG A 572 -18.56 -33.42 -27.87
C ARG A 572 -17.10 -33.00 -27.68
N ILE A 573 -16.69 -32.68 -26.47
CA ILE A 573 -15.38 -32.13 -26.15
C ILE A 573 -14.52 -33.18 -25.42
N GLY A 574 -15.10 -33.94 -24.50
CA GLY A 574 -14.41 -34.71 -23.48
C GLY A 574 -14.09 -33.88 -22.25
N LYS A 575 -14.39 -34.41 -21.04
CA LYS A 575 -14.16 -33.67 -19.78
C LYS A 575 -12.69 -33.30 -19.58
N GLU A 576 -11.80 -34.21 -19.88
CA GLU A 576 -10.34 -34.05 -19.72
C GLU A 576 -9.80 -32.95 -20.64
N ASN A 577 -10.20 -32.98 -21.95
CA ASN A 577 -9.81 -31.95 -22.91
C ASN A 577 -10.37 -30.56 -22.50
N PHE A 578 -11.61 -30.52 -22.01
CA PHE A 578 -12.20 -29.27 -21.53
C PHE A 578 -11.37 -28.66 -20.38
N ILE A 579 -10.96 -29.47 -19.39
CA ILE A 579 -10.17 -29.00 -18.24
C ILE A 579 -8.74 -28.63 -18.68
N GLU A 580 -8.16 -29.37 -19.60
CA GLU A 580 -6.85 -29.02 -20.16
C GLU A 580 -6.87 -27.64 -20.81
N LYS A 581 -7.89 -27.38 -21.66
CA LYS A 581 -8.07 -26.08 -22.31
C LYS A 581 -8.33 -24.95 -21.29
N LEU A 582 -9.16 -25.20 -20.28
CA LEU A 582 -9.41 -24.25 -19.21
C LEU A 582 -8.12 -23.90 -18.47
N GLY A 583 -7.34 -24.91 -18.05
CA GLY A 583 -6.08 -24.73 -17.32
C GLY A 583 -4.96 -24.10 -18.15
N PHE A 584 -5.13 -23.94 -19.46
CA PHE A 584 -4.18 -23.21 -20.30
C PHE A 584 -4.14 -21.72 -19.99
N ILE A 585 -5.26 -21.11 -19.55
CA ILE A 585 -5.34 -19.67 -19.22
C ILE A 585 -4.34 -19.30 -18.14
N SER A 586 -4.38 -20.00 -16.99
CA SER A 586 -3.53 -19.70 -15.83
C SER A 586 -2.04 -20.02 -16.05
N LYS A 587 -1.73 -20.88 -17.02
CA LYS A 587 -0.35 -21.22 -17.41
C LYS A 587 0.26 -20.26 -18.42
N HIS A 588 -0.52 -19.41 -19.05
CA HIS A 588 -0.06 -18.51 -20.09
C HIS A 588 0.85 -17.39 -19.52
N GLU A 589 1.92 -17.05 -20.22
CA GLU A 589 2.90 -16.04 -19.78
C GLU A 589 2.25 -14.67 -19.51
N PHE A 590 1.35 -14.23 -20.39
CA PHE A 590 0.66 -12.95 -20.24
C PHE A 590 -0.29 -12.92 -19.03
N TYR A 591 -0.83 -14.06 -18.62
CA TYR A 591 -1.62 -14.16 -17.39
C TYR A 591 -0.75 -13.85 -16.16
N SER A 592 0.41 -14.50 -16.05
CA SER A 592 1.34 -14.29 -14.93
C SER A 592 1.82 -12.84 -14.82
N ARG A 593 2.05 -12.17 -15.96
CA ARG A 593 2.42 -10.75 -15.97
C ARG A 593 1.27 -9.85 -15.51
N ALA A 594 0.06 -10.08 -16.01
CA ALA A 594 -1.11 -9.29 -15.64
C ALA A 594 -1.49 -9.47 -14.16
N ALA A 595 -1.24 -10.66 -13.58
CA ALA A 595 -1.54 -10.94 -12.17
C ALA A 595 -0.65 -10.19 -11.18
N GLN A 596 0.53 -9.68 -11.59
CA GLN A 596 1.50 -9.07 -10.67
C GLN A 596 1.08 -7.69 -10.14
N LYS A 597 0.50 -6.84 -10.99
CA LYS A 597 0.13 -5.47 -10.61
C LYS A 597 -1.05 -4.96 -11.44
N PRO A 598 -1.86 -4.05 -10.87
CA PRO A 598 -3.03 -3.50 -11.57
C PRO A 598 -2.68 -2.67 -12.80
N GLN A 599 -1.56 -1.95 -12.79
CA GLN A 599 -1.15 -1.14 -13.92
C GLN A 599 -0.67 -2.02 -15.08
N PRO A 600 -1.25 -1.88 -16.29
CA PRO A 600 -0.77 -2.58 -17.46
C PRO A 600 0.71 -2.24 -17.75
N SER A 601 1.51 -3.26 -18.03
CA SER A 601 2.90 -3.07 -18.44
C SER A 601 3.15 -3.94 -19.67
N PHE A 602 2.96 -3.34 -20.83
CA PHE A 602 3.11 -4.02 -22.10
C PHE A 602 4.20 -3.37 -22.95
N SER A 603 5.02 -4.19 -23.59
CA SER A 603 6.08 -3.72 -24.50
C SER A 603 5.52 -3.41 -25.88
N SER A 604 4.40 -4.03 -26.27
CA SER A 604 3.73 -3.83 -27.56
C SER A 604 2.22 -4.05 -27.45
N PRO A 605 1.42 -3.52 -28.39
CA PRO A 605 -0.01 -3.76 -28.44
C PRO A 605 -0.40 -5.24 -28.49
N ASP A 606 0.38 -6.08 -29.16
CA ASP A 606 0.10 -7.50 -29.33
C ASP A 606 0.23 -8.32 -28.04
N HIS A 607 0.93 -7.78 -27.03
CA HIS A 607 1.06 -8.39 -25.72
C HIS A 607 -0.12 -8.08 -24.77
N MET A 608 -1.06 -7.21 -25.21
CA MET A 608 -2.24 -6.88 -24.43
C MET A 608 -3.31 -7.96 -24.56
N MET A 609 -3.24 -8.99 -23.72
CA MET A 609 -4.18 -10.11 -23.72
C MET A 609 -4.99 -10.21 -22.43
N PHE A 610 -4.41 -9.91 -21.26
CA PHE A 610 -5.08 -10.04 -19.97
C PHE A 610 -5.12 -8.74 -19.18
N ASP A 611 -6.19 -8.58 -18.42
CA ASP A 611 -6.40 -7.56 -17.41
C ASP A 611 -6.18 -8.12 -16.00
N HIS A 612 -5.67 -7.32 -15.07
CA HIS A 612 -5.36 -7.74 -13.70
C HIS A 612 -6.59 -8.25 -12.93
N GLU A 613 -7.71 -7.53 -12.96
CA GLU A 613 -8.91 -7.95 -12.24
C GLU A 613 -9.52 -9.21 -12.86
N PHE A 614 -9.39 -9.38 -14.19
CA PHE A 614 -9.79 -10.61 -14.85
C PHE A 614 -8.96 -11.81 -14.43
N THR A 615 -7.65 -11.64 -14.15
CA THR A 615 -6.83 -12.76 -13.63
C THR A 615 -7.30 -13.24 -12.26
N LYS A 616 -7.82 -12.35 -11.41
CA LYS A 616 -8.43 -12.72 -10.13
C LYS A 616 -9.70 -13.54 -10.35
N LEU A 617 -10.58 -13.08 -11.25
CA LEU A 617 -11.79 -13.82 -11.61
C LEU A 617 -11.48 -15.24 -12.13
N VAL A 618 -10.47 -15.40 -12.96
CA VAL A 618 -10.03 -16.72 -13.45
C VAL A 618 -9.55 -17.59 -12.28
N LYS A 619 -8.72 -17.03 -11.39
CA LYS A 619 -8.20 -17.73 -10.21
C LYS A 619 -9.33 -18.25 -9.30
N GLU A 620 -10.37 -17.48 -9.11
CA GLU A 620 -11.54 -17.87 -8.32
C GLU A 620 -12.37 -18.95 -9.01
N LEU A 621 -12.59 -18.83 -10.32
CA LEU A 621 -13.54 -19.67 -11.04
C LEU A 621 -12.96 -20.97 -11.58
N GLU A 622 -11.67 -21.04 -11.92
CA GLU A 622 -11.05 -22.21 -12.56
C GLU A 622 -11.27 -23.50 -11.74
N GLY A 623 -10.97 -23.47 -10.45
CA GLY A 623 -11.15 -24.62 -9.56
C GLY A 623 -12.61 -25.00 -9.32
N VAL A 624 -13.47 -23.99 -9.21
CA VAL A 624 -14.91 -24.17 -8.98
C VAL A 624 -15.58 -24.77 -10.22
N ILE A 625 -15.25 -24.27 -11.42
CA ILE A 625 -15.78 -24.78 -12.69
C ILE A 625 -15.29 -26.23 -12.92
N THR A 626 -14.02 -26.50 -12.64
CA THR A 626 -13.47 -27.85 -12.74
C THR A 626 -14.26 -28.83 -11.89
N LYS A 627 -14.51 -28.51 -10.63
CA LYS A 627 -15.35 -29.31 -9.74
C LYS A 627 -16.78 -29.46 -10.27
N ALA A 628 -17.38 -28.36 -10.75
CA ALA A 628 -18.77 -28.37 -11.24
C ALA A 628 -18.96 -29.27 -12.47
N VAL A 629 -17.96 -29.40 -13.36
CA VAL A 629 -18.01 -30.26 -14.54
C VAL A 629 -17.88 -31.75 -14.17
N TYR A 630 -17.12 -32.11 -13.13
CA TYR A 630 -16.95 -33.48 -12.69
C TYR A 630 -18.07 -33.99 -11.75
N LYS A 631 -18.79 -33.13 -11.05
CA LYS A 631 -19.82 -33.50 -10.10
C LYS A 631 -20.99 -34.24 -10.75
N SER A 632 -21.52 -35.26 -10.04
CA SER A 632 -22.72 -36.00 -10.43
C SER A 632 -24.00 -35.18 -10.16
N SER A 633 -25.09 -35.48 -10.85
CA SER A 633 -26.40 -34.85 -10.71
C SER A 633 -26.98 -34.88 -9.28
N GLU A 634 -26.63 -35.89 -8.48
CA GLU A 634 -27.11 -36.00 -7.09
C GLU A 634 -26.30 -35.14 -6.12
N GLU A 635 -25.03 -34.94 -6.36
CA GLU A 635 -24.17 -34.04 -5.60
C GLU A 635 -24.56 -32.58 -5.88
N ASP A 636 -24.90 -32.24 -7.13
CA ASP A 636 -25.38 -30.90 -7.49
C ASP A 636 -26.68 -30.54 -6.75
N LYS A 637 -27.59 -31.50 -6.51
CA LYS A 637 -28.84 -31.24 -5.76
C LYS A 637 -28.56 -30.98 -4.28
N LYS A 638 -27.65 -31.72 -3.67
CA LYS A 638 -27.26 -31.52 -2.27
C LYS A 638 -26.55 -30.16 -2.10
N GLU A 639 -25.69 -29.82 -3.05
CA GLU A 639 -24.99 -28.52 -3.02
C GLU A 639 -25.93 -27.35 -3.31
N GLU A 640 -26.95 -27.53 -4.15
CA GLU A 640 -27.97 -26.49 -4.38
C GLU A 640 -28.86 -26.27 -3.13
N GLU A 641 -29.12 -27.31 -2.34
CA GLU A 641 -29.78 -27.19 -1.03
C GLU A 641 -28.89 -26.50 0.00
N VAL A 642 -27.60 -26.86 0.06
CA VAL A 642 -26.59 -26.22 0.91
C VAL A 642 -26.40 -24.75 0.48
N LYS A 643 -26.29 -24.50 -0.83
CA LYS A 643 -26.16 -23.12 -1.36
C LYS A 643 -27.38 -22.27 -1.04
N LYS A 644 -28.61 -22.80 -1.16
CA LYS A 644 -29.82 -22.08 -0.72
C LYS A 644 -29.83 -21.79 0.78
N SER A 645 -29.33 -22.73 1.59
CA SER A 645 -29.18 -22.52 3.02
C SER A 645 -28.11 -21.47 3.32
N LEU A 646 -26.97 -21.48 2.59
CA LEU A 646 -25.90 -20.49 2.69
C LEU A 646 -26.37 -19.11 2.21
N GLU A 647 -27.08 -19.02 1.08
CA GLU A 647 -27.68 -17.76 0.59
C GLU A 647 -28.71 -17.18 1.58
N GLN A 648 -29.46 -18.04 2.28
CA GLN A 648 -30.32 -17.58 3.37
C GLN A 648 -29.51 -17.04 4.55
N HIS A 649 -28.39 -17.70 4.88
CA HIS A 649 -27.47 -17.26 5.91
C HIS A 649 -26.78 -15.95 5.53
N ASP A 650 -26.26 -15.83 4.30
CA ASP A 650 -25.66 -14.61 3.77
C ASP A 650 -26.65 -13.44 3.70
N ASN A 651 -27.92 -13.70 3.36
CA ASN A 651 -28.96 -12.69 3.42
C ASN A 651 -29.22 -12.22 4.85
N ILE A 652 -29.16 -13.13 5.82
CA ILE A 652 -29.27 -12.82 7.25
C ILE A 652 -28.04 -12.02 7.70
N VAL A 653 -26.85 -12.45 7.35
CA VAL A 653 -25.58 -11.74 7.66
C VAL A 653 -25.56 -10.35 7.01
N THR A 654 -25.97 -10.24 5.75
CA THR A 654 -26.08 -8.95 5.05
C THR A 654 -27.13 -8.04 5.70
N HIS A 655 -28.23 -8.61 6.16
CA HIS A 655 -29.22 -7.86 6.93
C HIS A 655 -28.62 -7.34 8.25
N TYR A 656 -27.91 -8.18 9.00
CA TYR A 656 -27.25 -7.75 10.23
C TYR A 656 -26.12 -6.73 9.97
N LYS A 657 -25.30 -6.91 8.92
CA LYS A 657 -24.31 -5.91 8.51
C LYS A 657 -24.96 -4.55 8.17
N ASN A 658 -26.12 -4.55 7.52
CA ASN A 658 -26.86 -3.33 7.25
C ASN A 658 -27.44 -2.70 8.53
N VAL A 659 -27.94 -3.51 9.46
CA VAL A 659 -28.41 -3.04 10.77
C VAL A 659 -27.27 -2.44 11.57
N ILE A 660 -26.11 -3.11 11.63
CA ILE A 660 -24.90 -2.60 12.29
C ILE A 660 -24.48 -1.27 11.65
N ARG A 661 -24.42 -1.17 10.34
CA ARG A 661 -24.05 0.09 9.66
C ARG A 661 -25.02 1.24 9.96
N VAL A 662 -26.31 0.96 10.08
CA VAL A 662 -27.31 1.97 10.49
C VAL A 662 -27.08 2.38 11.95
N GLN A 663 -26.82 1.42 12.83
CA GLN A 663 -26.48 1.69 14.23
C GLN A 663 -25.18 2.48 14.38
N ASP A 664 -24.15 2.17 13.60
CA ASP A 664 -22.89 2.93 13.56
C ASP A 664 -23.13 4.38 13.09
N GLN A 665 -23.99 4.58 12.09
CA GLN A 665 -24.37 5.93 11.65
C GLN A 665 -25.14 6.70 12.73
N GLU A 666 -26.06 6.05 13.43
CA GLU A 666 -26.76 6.65 14.57
C GLU A 666 -25.82 6.97 15.74
N LEU A 667 -24.86 6.09 15.99
CA LEU A 667 -23.84 6.27 17.02
C LEU A 667 -22.90 7.45 16.69
N GLU A 668 -22.50 7.59 15.44
CA GLU A 668 -21.68 8.73 14.97
C GLU A 668 -22.48 10.05 15.04
N GLU A 669 -23.77 10.02 14.74
CA GLU A 669 -24.64 11.19 14.89
C GLU A 669 -24.82 11.58 16.37
N LEU A 670 -24.99 10.61 17.25
CA LEU A 670 -25.05 10.83 18.70
C LEU A 670 -23.73 11.35 19.26
N LYS A 671 -22.59 10.85 18.79
CA LYS A 671 -21.26 11.41 19.14
C LYS A 671 -21.15 12.88 18.76
N LYS A 672 -21.55 13.25 17.55
CA LYS A 672 -21.57 14.67 17.12
C LYS A 672 -22.49 15.52 17.98
N GLN A 673 -23.65 15.00 18.39
CA GLN A 673 -24.57 15.71 19.30
C GLN A 673 -23.93 15.90 20.69
N VAL A 674 -23.26 14.86 21.23
CA VAL A 674 -22.54 14.96 22.51
C VAL A 674 -21.43 16.01 22.43
N GLU A 675 -20.67 16.05 21.33
CA GLU A 675 -19.60 17.05 21.13
C GLU A 675 -20.16 18.48 21.04
N SER A 676 -21.28 18.65 20.32
CA SER A 676 -21.99 19.92 20.25
C SER A 676 -22.49 20.38 21.64
N LEU A 677 -23.04 19.46 22.42
CA LEU A 677 -23.50 19.74 23.78
C LEU A 677 -22.34 20.05 24.73
N LYS A 678 -21.18 19.39 24.57
CA LYS A 678 -19.96 19.74 25.34
C LYS A 678 -19.50 21.17 25.04
N MET A 679 -19.41 21.54 23.75
CA MET A 679 -19.06 22.92 23.37
C MET A 679 -20.05 23.96 23.94
N GLN A 680 -21.36 23.69 23.91
CA GLN A 680 -22.35 24.56 24.54
C GLN A 680 -22.16 24.66 26.06
N ASN A 681 -21.83 23.55 26.72
CA ASN A 681 -21.56 23.55 28.16
C ASN A 681 -20.32 24.39 28.51
N GLU A 682 -19.24 24.29 27.73
CA GLU A 682 -18.04 25.13 27.88
C GLU A 682 -18.37 26.62 27.68
N GLN A 683 -19.23 26.95 26.69
CA GLN A 683 -19.69 28.34 26.51
C GLN A 683 -20.51 28.84 27.70
N PHE A 684 -21.38 27.98 28.26
CA PHE A 684 -22.13 28.34 29.46
C PHE A 684 -21.24 28.50 30.67
N GLN A 685 -20.22 27.65 30.86
CA GLN A 685 -19.25 27.76 31.96
C GLN A 685 -18.44 29.05 31.85
N THR A 686 -18.00 29.43 30.66
CA THR A 686 -17.30 30.72 30.41
C THR A 686 -18.21 31.91 30.74
N THR A 687 -19.47 31.86 30.32
CA THR A 687 -20.45 32.91 30.63
C THR A 687 -20.72 33.01 32.14
N ILE A 688 -20.88 31.91 32.83
CA ILE A 688 -21.05 31.87 34.30
C ILE A 688 -19.82 32.47 35.00
N THR A 689 -18.61 32.11 34.56
CA THR A 689 -17.35 32.64 35.11
C THR A 689 -17.26 34.16 34.93
N GLN A 690 -17.69 34.67 33.77
CA GLN A 690 -17.73 36.10 33.47
C GLN A 690 -18.77 36.82 34.34
N GLN A 691 -19.97 36.25 34.52
CA GLN A 691 -21.02 36.80 35.40
C GLN A 691 -20.59 36.81 36.86
N VAL A 692 -19.94 35.75 37.34
CA VAL A 692 -19.40 35.67 38.71
C VAL A 692 -18.35 36.77 38.94
N SER A 693 -17.48 37.00 37.94
CA SER A 693 -16.48 38.12 37.99
C SER A 693 -17.16 39.48 38.03
N GLN A 694 -18.22 39.69 37.25
CA GLN A 694 -19.01 40.95 37.30
C GLN A 694 -19.71 41.15 38.65
N ILE A 695 -20.31 40.11 39.20
CA ILE A 695 -20.90 40.13 40.54
C ILE A 695 -19.86 40.47 41.61
N GLN A 696 -18.67 39.90 41.53
CA GLN A 696 -17.59 40.23 42.42
C GLN A 696 -17.15 41.70 42.32
N GLN A 697 -17.02 42.25 41.10
CA GLN A 697 -16.73 43.67 40.86
C GLN A 697 -17.81 44.58 41.46
N HIS A 698 -19.09 44.24 41.26
CA HIS A 698 -20.19 45.00 41.83
C HIS A 698 -20.21 44.93 43.36
N LYS A 699 -19.85 43.76 43.94
CA LYS A 699 -19.72 43.57 45.36
C LYS A 699 -18.57 44.40 45.96
N ASP A 700 -17.47 44.50 45.25
CA ASP A 700 -16.32 45.33 45.63
C ASP A 700 -16.65 46.82 45.51
N GLN A 701 -17.36 47.26 44.47
CA GLN A 701 -17.88 48.61 44.32
C GLN A 701 -18.87 48.95 45.44
N TYR A 702 -19.78 48.05 45.78
CA TYR A 702 -20.70 48.25 46.89
C TYR A 702 -19.98 48.39 48.25
N ASN A 703 -18.98 47.56 48.49
CA ASN A 703 -18.16 47.63 49.68
C ASN A 703 -17.37 48.97 49.75
N LEU A 704 -16.83 49.42 48.61
CA LEU A 704 -16.16 50.71 48.51
C LEU A 704 -17.10 51.92 48.83
N LEU A 705 -18.33 51.90 48.26
CA LEU A 705 -19.39 52.87 48.56
C LEU A 705 -19.82 52.86 50.03
N LYS A 706 -19.93 51.66 50.63
CA LYS A 706 -20.27 51.50 52.03
C LYS A 706 -19.17 52.06 52.95
N VAL A 707 -17.89 51.90 52.57
CA VAL A 707 -16.75 52.51 53.29
C VAL A 707 -16.77 54.06 53.14
N GLN A 708 -17.09 54.54 51.93
CA GLN A 708 -17.21 56.00 51.68
C GLN A 708 -18.39 56.60 52.50
N LEU A 709 -19.55 55.97 52.52
CA LEU A 709 -20.68 56.38 53.33
C LEU A 709 -20.39 56.34 54.84
N GLY A 710 -19.66 55.29 55.27
CA GLY A 710 -19.21 55.20 56.66
C GLY A 710 -18.16 56.24 57.05
N ALA A 711 -17.34 56.69 56.09
CA ALA A 711 -16.39 57.77 56.26
C ALA A 711 -17.03 59.13 56.30
N THR A 712 -18.11 59.38 55.50
CA THR A 712 -18.91 60.56 55.54
C THR A 712 -19.71 60.69 56.86
N ALA A 713 -20.30 59.59 57.31
CA ALA A 713 -20.99 59.50 58.58
C ALA A 713 -20.07 59.73 59.81
N ARG A 714 -18.76 59.42 59.71
CA ARG A 714 -17.77 59.72 60.73
C ARG A 714 -17.27 61.17 60.65
N LYS A 715 -17.43 61.90 59.56
CA LYS A 715 -17.11 63.33 59.45
C LYS A 715 -18.24 64.20 59.93
N GLU A 716 -19.48 63.76 59.98
CA GLU A 716 -20.60 64.56 60.49
C GLU A 716 -20.79 64.53 61.99
N ASN A 717 -20.07 63.74 62.73
CA ASN A 717 -20.15 63.64 64.21
C ASN A 717 -19.12 64.53 65.00
N GLN A 718 -18.44 65.45 64.28
CA GLN A 718 -17.55 66.48 64.98
C GLN A 718 -17.81 67.87 64.57
N HIS A 719 -19.01 68.35 64.57
CA HIS A 719 -19.28 69.77 64.82
C HIS A 719 -20.74 69.91 65.21
N HIS A 720 -20.88 70.05 66.53
CA HIS A 720 -22.09 70.74 67.16
C HIS A 720 -22.07 72.19 66.94
N THR A 721 -23.27 72.70 66.68
CA THR A 721 -23.93 73.96 67.05
C THR A 721 -24.30 74.94 65.88
N SER A 722 -25.60 75.08 65.92
CA SER A 722 -26.36 76.30 65.70
C SER A 722 -26.73 76.77 64.29
N HIS A 723 -28.05 76.98 64.25
CA HIS A 723 -28.88 77.85 63.47
C HIS A 723 -29.25 77.50 62.00
N SER A 724 -30.53 77.20 61.96
CA SER A 724 -31.52 77.67 60.99
C SER A 724 -31.00 78.39 59.72
N ASP A 725 -31.31 77.87 58.56
CA ASP A 725 -32.28 78.47 57.62
C ASP A 725 -32.38 77.66 56.34
N VAL A 726 -33.59 77.49 56.03
CA VAL A 726 -34.23 77.24 54.77
C VAL A 726 -33.36 77.50 53.52
N ALA A 727 -33.22 76.48 52.68
CA ALA A 727 -33.44 76.60 51.26
C ALA A 727 -33.60 75.23 50.56
N GLN A 728 -34.72 75.12 49.92
CA GLN A 728 -35.10 74.15 48.93
C GLN A 728 -33.93 73.77 47.98
N MET A 729 -33.78 72.53 47.70
CA MET A 729 -33.68 72.05 46.28
C MET A 729 -33.86 70.51 46.17
N ASN A 730 -34.82 70.23 45.38
CA ASN A 730 -35.09 69.10 44.56
C ASN A 730 -34.95 67.68 45.20
N GLY A 731 -35.93 66.94 45.57
CA GLY A 731 -36.98 66.52 44.70
C GLY A 731 -36.62 65.21 44.01
N VAL A 732 -36.37 64.14 44.79
CA VAL A 732 -36.60 62.76 44.17
C VAL A 732 -38.04 62.45 44.45
N GLN A 733 -38.82 62.50 43.42
CA GLN A 733 -40.25 62.18 43.47
C GLN A 733 -40.48 60.79 44.00
N PRO A 734 -41.52 60.58 44.81
CA PRO A 734 -41.92 59.21 45.31
C PRO A 734 -42.17 58.24 44.21
N GLU A 735 -42.39 58.67 42.98
CA GLU A 735 -42.58 57.82 41.76
C GLU A 735 -41.28 57.22 41.26
N ASP A 736 -40.09 57.79 41.46
CA ASP A 736 -38.82 57.22 41.04
C ASP A 736 -38.34 56.12 42.03
N ILE A 737 -38.72 56.27 43.31
CA ILE A 737 -38.47 55.23 44.31
C ILE A 737 -39.38 54.03 44.09
N SER A 738 -40.62 54.26 43.60
CA SER A 738 -41.55 53.21 43.20
C SER A 738 -41.05 52.44 41.97
N LYS A 739 -40.57 53.17 40.95
CA LYS A 739 -40.00 52.51 39.74
C LYS A 739 -38.75 51.72 40.07
N LEU A 740 -37.86 52.24 40.89
CA LEU A 740 -36.66 51.46 41.33
C LEU A 740 -37.01 50.25 42.16
N ARG A 741 -38.10 50.31 42.93
CA ARG A 741 -38.61 49.20 43.71
C ARG A 741 -39.26 48.13 42.81
N ASP A 742 -39.99 48.54 41.77
CA ASP A 742 -40.58 47.68 40.79
C ASP A 742 -39.50 47.03 39.90
N GLU A 743 -38.45 47.79 39.54
CA GLU A 743 -37.26 47.26 38.81
C GLU A 743 -36.50 46.23 39.65
N ILE A 744 -36.35 46.51 40.97
CA ILE A 744 -35.70 45.55 41.90
C ILE A 744 -36.56 44.28 42.06
N GLU A 745 -37.86 44.39 42.07
CA GLU A 745 -38.76 43.23 42.13
C GLU A 745 -38.74 42.44 40.81
N GLU A 746 -38.70 43.16 39.68
CA GLU A 746 -38.54 42.50 38.36
C GLU A 746 -37.16 41.78 38.22
N TRP A 747 -36.11 42.40 38.75
CA TRP A 747 -34.77 41.73 38.80
C TRP A 747 -34.73 40.53 39.75
N LYS A 748 -35.42 40.61 40.88
CA LYS A 748 -35.56 39.45 41.77
C LYS A 748 -36.31 38.32 41.11
N HIS A 749 -37.37 38.63 40.43
CA HIS A 749 -38.17 37.58 39.71
C HIS A 749 -37.38 36.96 38.58
N LYS A 750 -36.59 37.76 37.86
CA LYS A 750 -35.62 37.26 36.85
C LYS A 750 -34.56 36.39 37.48
N LEU A 751 -34.07 36.74 38.64
CA LEU A 751 -33.03 35.98 39.38
C LEU A 751 -33.60 34.66 39.91
N GLU A 752 -34.85 34.64 40.38
CA GLU A 752 -35.51 33.40 40.80
C GLU A 752 -35.75 32.48 39.59
N LEU A 753 -36.16 33.01 38.44
CA LEU A 753 -36.36 32.26 37.20
C LEU A 753 -35.07 31.66 36.70
N LEU A 754 -33.96 32.40 36.76
CA LEU A 754 -32.63 31.94 36.39
C LEU A 754 -32.11 30.87 37.37
N GLN A 755 -32.43 30.96 38.67
CA GLN A 755 -32.08 29.95 39.68
C GLN A 755 -32.86 28.68 39.47
N GLU A 756 -34.13 28.80 39.05
CA GLU A 756 -34.97 27.62 38.73
C GLU A 756 -34.49 26.93 37.46
N GLN A 757 -34.14 27.71 36.42
CA GLN A 757 -33.49 27.15 35.21
C GLN A 757 -32.14 26.52 35.49
N LEU A 758 -31.36 27.05 36.43
CA LEU A 758 -30.08 26.48 36.86
C LEU A 758 -30.29 25.16 37.60
N LYS A 759 -31.27 25.08 38.46
CA LYS A 759 -31.66 23.85 39.15
C LYS A 759 -32.22 22.79 38.18
N GLU A 760 -32.97 23.18 37.17
CA GLU A 760 -33.44 22.27 36.12
C GLU A 760 -32.24 21.72 35.31
N LYS A 761 -31.25 22.56 34.98
CA LYS A 761 -30.05 22.17 34.26
C LYS A 761 -29.13 21.33 35.12
N ASP A 762 -28.98 21.62 36.40
CA ASP A 762 -28.20 20.80 37.34
C ASP A 762 -28.88 19.42 37.55
N SER A 763 -30.23 19.36 37.58
CA SER A 763 -30.96 18.11 37.60
C SER A 763 -30.75 17.29 36.30
N LEU A 764 -30.68 17.98 35.15
CA LEU A 764 -30.39 17.35 33.86
C LEU A 764 -28.92 16.83 33.78
N ILE A 765 -27.97 17.59 34.35
CA ILE A 765 -26.56 17.20 34.46
C ILE A 765 -26.38 16.01 35.39
N GLU A 766 -27.17 15.94 36.45
CA GLU A 766 -27.15 14.82 37.41
C GLU A 766 -27.84 13.55 36.84
N THR A 767 -28.82 13.72 35.96
CA THR A 767 -29.43 12.61 35.21
C THR A 767 -28.57 12.11 34.06
N LEU A 768 -27.67 12.93 33.54
CA LEU A 768 -26.69 12.59 32.48
C LEU A 768 -25.36 12.02 33.08
N LYS A 769 -25.15 12.10 34.38
CA LYS A 769 -24.10 11.36 35.07
C LYS A 769 -24.60 9.93 35.28
N LEU A 770 -24.44 9.06 34.31
CA LEU A 770 -24.47 7.62 34.50
C LEU A 770 -23.50 7.22 35.62
N PRO A 771 -23.88 6.30 36.51
CA PRO A 771 -23.06 5.99 37.69
C PRO A 771 -21.76 5.32 37.25
N SER A 772 -20.64 6.00 37.43
CA SER A 772 -19.38 5.36 37.59
C SER A 772 -19.44 4.48 38.83
N VAL A 773 -19.35 3.18 38.63
CA VAL A 773 -19.30 2.19 39.69
C VAL A 773 -18.03 2.42 40.53
N ALA A 774 -18.19 3.07 41.66
CA ALA A 774 -17.22 3.02 42.73
C ALA A 774 -17.34 1.68 43.41
N GLY A 775 -16.46 0.78 43.11
CA GLY A 775 -16.25 -0.48 43.84
C GLY A 775 -15.37 -0.25 45.03
N ASP A 776 -15.95 -0.47 46.17
CA ASP A 776 -15.23 -0.48 47.43
C ASP A 776 -14.43 -1.78 47.58
N THR A 777 -13.21 -1.63 48.12
CA THR A 777 -12.26 -2.66 48.39
C THR A 777 -12.74 -3.64 49.45
N THR A 778 -12.65 -4.95 49.19
CA THR A 778 -12.16 -5.94 50.18
C THR A 778 -11.54 -7.15 49.50
N GLU A 779 -10.39 -7.51 49.98
CA GLU A 779 -9.58 -8.66 49.64
C GLU A 779 -10.33 -10.01 49.66
N GLN A 780 -10.16 -10.86 48.70
CA GLN A 780 -9.59 -12.20 48.85
C GLN A 780 -9.65 -13.04 47.55
N SER A 781 -8.49 -13.58 47.28
CA SER A 781 -8.23 -14.85 46.60
C SER A 781 -8.55 -15.03 45.14
N SER A 782 -7.49 -14.99 44.34
CA SER A 782 -7.10 -15.95 43.30
C SER A 782 -8.21 -16.71 42.60
N GLN A 783 -8.47 -16.34 41.35
CA GLN A 783 -8.48 -17.31 40.23
C GLN A 783 -8.54 -16.56 38.89
N THR A 784 -7.57 -16.86 38.10
CA THR A 784 -7.38 -16.54 36.71
C THR A 784 -8.65 -16.68 35.87
N ASN A 785 -9.06 -15.63 35.17
CA ASN A 785 -9.92 -15.75 34.01
C ASN A 785 -9.23 -15.09 32.81
N LYS A 786 -8.78 -15.95 31.90
CA LYS A 786 -8.41 -15.58 30.53
C LYS A 786 -9.69 -15.34 29.71
N PRO A 787 -9.66 -14.45 28.74
CA PRO A 787 -10.81 -14.22 27.87
C PRO A 787 -11.00 -15.42 26.92
N SER A 788 -12.23 -15.89 26.86
CA SER A 788 -12.73 -16.97 26.05
C SER A 788 -13.24 -16.41 24.70
N GLY A 789 -12.43 -16.51 23.68
CA GLY A 789 -12.88 -16.27 22.30
C GLY A 789 -12.23 -17.23 21.31
N GLY A 790 -11.03 -17.73 21.62
CA GLY A 790 -10.31 -18.68 20.74
C GLY A 790 -10.43 -20.14 21.15
N ARG A 791 -11.14 -20.44 22.23
CA ARG A 791 -11.23 -21.81 22.79
C ARG A 791 -12.44 -22.64 22.30
N GLU A 792 -13.42 -22.06 21.67
CA GLU A 792 -14.58 -22.81 21.18
C GLU A 792 -14.30 -23.47 19.83
N ALA A 793 -13.65 -22.80 18.92
CA ALA A 793 -13.24 -23.38 17.62
C ALA A 793 -12.16 -24.46 17.79
N ASP A 794 -11.15 -24.23 18.63
CA ASP A 794 -10.15 -25.27 18.95
C ASP A 794 -10.73 -26.45 19.73
N ASN A 795 -11.77 -26.22 20.55
CA ASN A 795 -12.46 -27.30 21.26
C ASN A 795 -13.41 -28.09 20.34
N GLU A 796 -14.02 -27.49 19.33
CA GLU A 796 -14.80 -28.23 18.34
C GLU A 796 -13.90 -29.05 17.43
N LEU A 797 -12.81 -28.52 16.93
CA LEU A 797 -11.83 -29.26 16.13
C LEU A 797 -11.18 -30.39 16.94
N TYR A 798 -10.91 -30.16 18.24
CA TYR A 798 -10.39 -31.18 19.15
C TYR A 798 -11.41 -32.27 19.43
N LYS A 799 -12.70 -31.93 19.59
CA LYS A 799 -13.81 -32.89 19.72
C LYS A 799 -14.04 -33.66 18.44
N GLU A 800 -13.91 -33.05 17.29
CA GLU A 800 -14.04 -33.71 16.00
C GLU A 800 -12.86 -34.66 15.75
N MET A 801 -11.64 -34.26 16.09
CA MET A 801 -10.47 -35.16 16.07
C MET A 801 -10.60 -36.30 17.05
N GLU A 802 -11.17 -36.12 18.24
CA GLU A 802 -11.37 -37.15 19.24
C GLU A 802 -12.49 -38.10 18.84
N THR A 803 -13.56 -37.61 18.20
CA THR A 803 -14.61 -38.43 17.59
C THR A 803 -14.11 -39.23 16.38
N LEU A 804 -13.26 -38.67 15.56
CA LEU A 804 -12.60 -39.37 14.45
C LEU A 804 -11.60 -40.42 14.96
N ARG A 805 -10.82 -40.09 16.00
CA ARG A 805 -9.95 -41.05 16.67
C ARG A 805 -10.71 -42.25 17.27
N SER A 806 -11.82 -41.96 17.96
CA SER A 806 -12.67 -43.00 18.53
C SER A 806 -13.34 -43.88 17.46
N LYS A 807 -13.75 -43.28 16.31
CA LYS A 807 -14.25 -44.01 15.14
C LYS A 807 -13.18 -44.90 14.52
N ILE A 808 -11.96 -44.40 14.34
CA ILE A 808 -10.83 -45.15 13.82
C ILE A 808 -10.47 -46.33 14.77
N GLN A 809 -10.56 -46.08 16.08
CA GLN A 809 -10.24 -47.11 17.09
C GLN A 809 -11.32 -48.20 17.17
N SER A 810 -12.62 -47.81 17.01
CA SER A 810 -13.74 -48.75 16.87
C SER A 810 -13.62 -49.59 15.63
N GLN A 811 -13.40 -48.96 14.47
CA GLN A 811 -13.21 -49.68 13.20
C GLN A 811 -11.96 -50.59 13.20
N SER A 812 -10.86 -50.16 13.85
CA SER A 812 -9.69 -51.05 14.04
C SER A 812 -9.97 -52.25 14.92
N SER A 813 -10.82 -52.11 15.95
CA SER A 813 -11.30 -53.19 16.79
C SER A 813 -12.20 -54.15 16.01
N ASP A 814 -13.07 -53.63 15.15
CA ASP A 814 -13.95 -54.47 14.32
C ASP A 814 -13.19 -55.19 13.24
N ILE A 815 -12.18 -54.57 12.64
CA ILE A 815 -11.24 -55.23 11.72
C ILE A 815 -10.50 -56.41 12.41
N ASN A 816 -10.02 -56.21 13.64
CA ASN A 816 -9.32 -57.26 14.40
C ASN A 816 -10.27 -58.42 14.79
N LYS A 817 -11.55 -58.10 15.11
CA LYS A 817 -12.58 -59.11 15.35
C LYS A 817 -12.83 -59.97 14.11
N LEU A 818 -13.06 -59.32 12.98
CA LEU A 818 -13.26 -59.99 11.71
C LEU A 818 -12.04 -60.85 11.25
N GLN A 819 -10.85 -60.37 11.55
CA GLN A 819 -9.61 -61.12 11.29
C GLN A 819 -9.49 -62.37 12.17
N THR A 820 -9.90 -62.29 13.46
CA THR A 820 -9.92 -63.46 14.36
C THR A 820 -11.02 -64.44 13.99
N GLU A 821 -12.23 -63.94 13.65
CA GLU A 821 -13.31 -64.83 13.15
C GLU A 821 -12.95 -65.52 11.84
N ASN A 822 -12.24 -64.86 10.93
CA ASN A 822 -11.78 -65.44 9.67
C ASN A 822 -10.67 -66.48 9.91
N GLN A 823 -9.77 -66.26 10.89
CA GLN A 823 -8.78 -67.25 11.29
C GLN A 823 -9.44 -68.52 11.96
N GLU A 824 -10.49 -68.25 12.80
CA GLU A 824 -11.23 -69.40 13.40
C GLU A 824 -12.02 -70.18 12.36
N LEU A 825 -12.61 -69.47 11.34
CA LEU A 825 -13.29 -70.16 10.23
C LEU A 825 -12.33 -70.95 9.35
N LEU A 826 -11.15 -70.42 9.07
CA LEU A 826 -10.10 -71.19 8.35
C LEU A 826 -9.59 -72.42 9.15
N GLN A 827 -9.50 -72.29 10.47
CA GLN A 827 -9.10 -73.35 11.35
C GLN A 827 -10.18 -74.44 11.46
N LYS A 828 -11.47 -74.04 11.45
CA LYS A 828 -12.61 -74.96 11.37
C LYS A 828 -12.71 -75.70 10.02
N LEU A 829 -12.30 -75.06 8.92
CA LEU A 829 -12.21 -75.71 7.58
C LEU A 829 -11.05 -76.64 7.43
N SER A 830 -9.97 -76.47 8.20
CA SER A 830 -8.79 -77.32 8.18
C SER A 830 -8.90 -78.64 9.07
N LEU A 831 -9.97 -78.69 9.90
CA LEU A 831 -10.15 -79.82 10.87
C LEU A 831 -11.24 -80.86 10.48
N THR A 832 -11.81 -80.85 9.26
CA THR A 832 -12.74 -81.86 8.78
C THR A 832 -12.03 -82.88 7.92
N PRO A 833 -11.84 -84.10 8.38
CA PRO A 833 -11.31 -85.25 7.54
C PRO A 833 -12.40 -85.68 6.59
N VAL A 834 -12.00 -85.91 5.30
CA VAL A 834 -12.81 -86.56 4.27
C VAL A 834 -12.81 -88.07 4.50
N PRO A 835 -13.93 -88.72 4.61
CA PRO A 835 -14.03 -90.19 4.44
C PRO A 835 -14.46 -90.48 3.02
N VAL A 836 -13.66 -91.28 2.34
CA VAL A 836 -13.98 -91.94 1.07
C VAL A 836 -14.73 -93.29 1.38
N SER A 837 -15.77 -93.51 0.56
CA SER A 837 -16.34 -94.74 0.09
C SER A 837 -17.70 -95.16 0.65
N GLY A 838 -18.61 -95.43 -0.30
CA GLY A 838 -19.49 -96.50 -0.37
C GLY A 838 -21.00 -96.32 -0.26
N ASP A 839 -21.61 -96.18 -1.44
CA ASP A 839 -22.92 -96.75 -1.83
C ASP A 839 -24.16 -96.58 -0.97
N GLY A 840 -25.21 -96.04 -1.58
CA GLY A 840 -26.61 -96.08 -1.04
C GLY A 840 -27.44 -94.81 -1.19
N GLY A 841 -27.98 -94.61 -2.40
CA GLY A 841 -29.39 -94.23 -2.69
C GLY A 841 -30.06 -92.98 -2.15
N THR A 842 -30.21 -92.08 -3.01
CA THR A 842 -31.42 -91.24 -3.30
C THR A 842 -32.13 -90.42 -2.21
N VAL A 843 -31.49 -89.92 -1.15
CA VAL A 843 -32.10 -88.97 -0.25
C VAL A 843 -31.17 -87.76 0.06
N VAL A 844 -29.97 -87.75 -0.48
CA VAL A 844 -28.91 -86.77 -0.15
C VAL A 844 -28.86 -85.53 -1.11
N VAL A 845 -29.52 -85.60 -2.27
CA VAL A 845 -29.43 -84.55 -3.32
C VAL A 845 -30.17 -83.24 -2.94
N SER A 846 -31.15 -83.22 -2.02
CA SER A 846 -31.81 -82.04 -1.62
C SER A 846 -31.05 -81.26 -0.52
N LYS A 847 -30.21 -81.94 0.28
CA LYS A 847 -29.42 -81.30 1.36
C LYS A 847 -28.07 -80.76 0.88
N THR A 848 -27.48 -81.35 -0.15
CA THR A 848 -26.25 -80.88 -0.76
C THR A 848 -26.47 -79.68 -1.61
N ALA A 849 -27.58 -79.47 -2.32
CA ALA A 849 -27.93 -78.35 -3.06
C ALA A 849 -28.20 -77.15 -2.12
N ASP A 850 -28.77 -77.38 -0.90
CA ASP A 850 -28.95 -76.30 0.08
C ASP A 850 -27.64 -75.91 0.80
N LEU A 851 -26.73 -76.79 0.96
CA LEU A 851 -25.38 -76.54 1.50
C LEU A 851 -24.47 -75.88 0.45
N ASP A 852 -24.54 -76.25 -0.82
CA ASP A 852 -23.84 -75.49 -1.90
C ASP A 852 -24.35 -74.11 -2.13
N GLY A 853 -25.69 -73.91 -1.98
CA GLY A 853 -26.29 -72.54 -1.97
C GLY A 853 -25.79 -71.74 -0.80
N LYS A 854 -25.72 -72.26 0.41
CA LYS A 854 -25.16 -71.58 1.59
C LYS A 854 -23.67 -71.32 1.52
N LEU A 855 -22.91 -72.25 0.93
CA LEU A 855 -21.49 -72.07 0.69
C LEU A 855 -21.22 -70.99 -0.36
N SER A 856 -22.03 -70.94 -1.42
CA SER A 856 -21.95 -69.90 -2.45
C SER A 856 -22.27 -68.47 -1.90
N THR A 857 -23.30 -68.39 -1.04
CA THR A 857 -23.62 -67.15 -0.37
C THR A 857 -22.53 -66.66 0.61
N LEU A 858 -22.00 -67.63 1.42
CA LEU A 858 -20.87 -67.33 2.33
C LEU A 858 -19.57 -66.99 1.58
N LEU A 859 -19.30 -67.62 0.43
CA LEU A 859 -18.19 -67.18 -0.44
C LEU A 859 -18.39 -65.77 -1.06
N GLN A 860 -19.60 -65.41 -1.40
CA GLN A 860 -19.96 -64.12 -1.90
C GLN A 860 -19.83 -63.06 -0.79
N GLU A 861 -20.35 -63.34 0.40
CA GLU A 861 -20.23 -62.44 1.57
C GLU A 861 -18.76 -62.26 2.00
N THR A 862 -17.95 -63.32 1.99
CA THR A 862 -16.50 -63.22 2.26
C THR A 862 -15.75 -62.42 1.19
N LYS A 863 -16.19 -62.42 -0.05
CA LYS A 863 -15.61 -61.63 -1.14
C LYS A 863 -16.00 -60.12 -1.01
N GLU A 864 -17.24 -59.87 -0.61
CA GLU A 864 -17.72 -58.51 -0.35
C GLU A 864 -17.03 -57.87 0.86
N LEU A 865 -16.94 -58.61 1.99
CA LEU A 865 -16.18 -58.19 3.17
C LEU A 865 -14.71 -57.97 2.90
N LYS A 866 -14.10 -58.73 2.00
CA LYS A 866 -12.70 -58.56 1.60
C LYS A 866 -12.51 -57.30 0.75
N ASN A 867 -13.49 -56.95 -0.07
CA ASN A 867 -13.49 -55.72 -0.85
C ASN A 867 -13.73 -54.49 0.06
N GLU A 868 -14.64 -54.58 1.04
CA GLU A 868 -14.85 -53.53 2.03
C GLU A 868 -13.60 -53.31 2.90
N LEU A 869 -12.91 -54.41 3.30
CA LEU A 869 -11.66 -54.31 4.06
C LEU A 869 -10.53 -53.68 3.24
N ALA A 870 -10.48 -53.90 1.93
CA ALA A 870 -9.53 -53.27 1.03
C ALA A 870 -9.83 -51.74 0.89
N SER A 871 -11.10 -51.38 0.71
CA SER A 871 -11.57 -49.99 0.61
C SER A 871 -11.27 -49.22 1.90
N LEU A 872 -11.57 -49.78 3.07
CA LEU A 872 -11.28 -49.17 4.37
C LEU A 872 -9.78 -49.02 4.63
N SER A 873 -8.96 -49.98 4.10
CA SER A 873 -7.49 -49.87 4.18
C SER A 873 -6.93 -48.75 3.32
N GLU A 874 -7.51 -48.51 2.14
CA GLU A 874 -7.15 -47.36 1.27
C GLU A 874 -7.57 -46.04 1.90
N GLU A 875 -8.78 -45.97 2.46
CA GLU A 875 -9.27 -44.78 3.14
C GLU A 875 -8.40 -44.40 4.36
N LYS A 876 -8.00 -45.42 5.15
CA LYS A 876 -7.07 -45.23 6.27
C LYS A 876 -5.69 -44.75 5.80
N ALA A 877 -5.19 -45.20 4.67
CA ALA A 877 -3.92 -44.76 4.09
C ALA A 877 -4.03 -43.28 3.60
N SER A 878 -5.16 -42.90 2.99
CA SER A 878 -5.46 -41.55 2.55
C SER A 878 -5.55 -40.60 3.74
N LEU A 879 -6.33 -40.92 4.78
CA LEU A 879 -6.45 -40.11 5.99
C LEU A 879 -5.11 -39.94 6.73
N LYS A 880 -4.28 -41.00 6.75
CA LYS A 880 -2.93 -40.86 7.32
C LYS A 880 -2.05 -39.92 6.54
N SER A 881 -2.12 -39.94 5.21
CA SER A 881 -1.39 -39.02 4.34
C SER A 881 -1.86 -37.56 4.55
N GLN A 882 -3.15 -37.35 4.72
CA GLN A 882 -3.72 -36.03 5.02
C GLN A 882 -3.27 -35.52 6.40
N LEU A 883 -3.25 -36.39 7.40
CA LEU A 883 -2.76 -36.03 8.75
C LEU A 883 -1.27 -35.68 8.73
N ASP A 884 -0.45 -36.44 8.00
CA ASP A 884 0.99 -36.15 7.87
C ASP A 884 1.23 -34.82 7.12
N SER A 885 0.42 -34.49 6.11
CA SER A 885 0.44 -33.22 5.41
C SER A 885 0.04 -32.08 6.34
N SER A 886 -1.04 -32.23 7.10
CA SER A 886 -1.52 -31.23 8.06
C SER A 886 -0.50 -30.97 9.18
N ASN A 887 0.13 -32.02 9.73
CA ASN A 887 1.20 -31.88 10.72
C ASN A 887 2.42 -31.17 10.15
N SER A 888 2.75 -31.39 8.88
CA SER A 888 3.81 -30.63 8.19
C SER A 888 3.48 -29.15 8.08
N THR A 889 2.23 -28.83 7.76
CA THR A 889 1.76 -27.42 7.66
C THR A 889 1.78 -26.75 9.03
N VAL A 890 1.33 -27.42 10.08
CA VAL A 890 1.40 -26.90 11.46
C VAL A 890 2.85 -26.63 11.89
N ALA A 891 3.79 -27.52 11.53
CA ALA A 891 5.20 -27.30 11.84
C ALA A 891 5.79 -26.08 11.10
N ILE A 892 5.37 -25.83 9.86
CA ILE A 892 5.78 -24.64 9.08
C ILE A 892 5.21 -23.38 9.74
N LEU A 893 3.93 -23.37 10.06
CA LEU A 893 3.27 -22.21 10.71
C LEU A 893 3.84 -21.94 12.11
N GLN A 894 4.22 -22.97 12.87
CA GLN A 894 4.90 -22.78 14.15
C GLN A 894 6.29 -22.15 13.98
N ASN A 895 7.03 -22.54 12.94
CA ASN A 895 8.31 -21.92 12.62
C ASN A 895 8.15 -20.47 12.16
N GLU A 896 7.13 -20.15 11.36
CA GLU A 896 6.83 -18.77 10.96
C GLU A 896 6.43 -17.92 12.15
N LYS A 897 5.57 -18.44 13.04
CA LYS A 897 5.19 -17.77 14.28
C LYS A 897 6.40 -17.44 15.16
N THR A 898 7.32 -18.39 15.35
CA THR A 898 8.54 -18.14 16.14
C THR A 898 9.44 -17.09 15.49
N LYS A 899 9.53 -17.09 14.16
CA LYS A 899 10.28 -16.08 13.40
C LYS A 899 9.67 -14.68 13.56
N LEU A 900 8.36 -14.56 13.42
CA LEU A 900 7.64 -13.29 13.62
C LEU A 900 7.75 -12.79 15.07
N GLN A 901 7.70 -13.68 16.05
CA GLN A 901 7.91 -13.31 17.45
C GLN A 901 9.33 -12.81 17.72
N GLN A 902 10.33 -13.36 17.03
CA GLN A 902 11.71 -12.88 17.12
C GLN A 902 11.85 -11.51 16.43
N GLU A 903 11.28 -11.32 15.25
CA GLU A 903 11.26 -10.02 14.54
C GLU A 903 10.56 -8.94 15.37
N LEU A 904 9.46 -9.28 16.03
CA LEU A 904 8.74 -8.36 16.94
C LEU A 904 9.60 -7.99 18.16
N ALA A 905 10.34 -8.94 18.75
CA ALA A 905 11.22 -8.67 19.88
C ALA A 905 12.42 -7.80 19.47
N GLU A 906 12.97 -8.01 18.26
CA GLU A 906 14.04 -7.17 17.69
C GLU A 906 13.52 -5.74 17.44
N SER A 907 12.31 -5.59 16.87
CA SER A 907 11.68 -4.29 16.65
C SER A 907 11.38 -3.53 17.94
N LYS A 908 10.90 -4.21 18.99
CA LYS A 908 10.72 -3.58 20.31
C LYS A 908 12.04 -3.12 20.91
N LYS A 909 13.10 -3.91 20.76
CA LYS A 909 14.42 -3.51 21.23
C LYS A 909 14.94 -2.29 20.47
N GLU A 910 14.73 -2.23 19.14
CA GLU A 910 15.08 -1.05 18.34
C GLU A 910 14.31 0.20 18.81
N GLN A 911 13.05 0.04 19.19
CA GLN A 911 12.22 1.12 19.72
C GLN A 911 12.73 1.62 21.08
N ASP A 912 13.11 0.71 21.97
CA ASP A 912 13.70 1.04 23.28
C ASP A 912 15.06 1.75 23.10
N ASP A 913 15.89 1.30 22.16
CA ASP A 913 17.17 1.93 21.85
C ASP A 913 17.00 3.35 21.28
N LEU A 914 15.94 3.60 20.49
CA LEU A 914 15.58 4.93 19.98
C LEU A 914 15.10 5.86 21.09
N LEU A 915 14.30 5.37 22.05
CA LEU A 915 13.86 6.15 23.20
C LEU A 915 15.03 6.57 24.09
N VAL A 916 16.01 5.70 24.28
CA VAL A 916 17.25 6.03 25.02
C VAL A 916 18.05 7.12 24.30
N LEU A 917 18.14 7.06 22.96
CA LEU A 917 18.81 8.08 22.15
C LEU A 917 18.08 9.44 22.22
N LEU A 918 16.77 9.45 22.20
CA LEU A 918 15.95 10.66 22.39
C LEU A 918 16.22 11.30 23.75
N ALA A 919 16.20 10.52 24.82
CA ALA A 919 16.48 11.00 26.17
C ALA A 919 17.92 11.59 26.30
N ASP A 920 18.91 11.01 25.60
CA ASP A 920 20.29 11.54 25.57
C ASP A 920 20.36 12.88 24.78
N GLN A 921 19.58 13.01 23.72
CA GLN A 921 19.48 14.28 22.96
C GLN A 921 18.79 15.37 23.78
N ASP A 922 17.72 15.07 24.48
CA ASP A 922 17.04 16.03 25.36
C ASP A 922 17.98 16.52 26.48
N GLN A 923 18.79 15.64 27.07
CA GLN A 923 19.80 16.06 28.04
C GLN A 923 20.86 16.99 27.43
N LYS A 924 21.27 16.76 26.19
CA LYS A 924 22.23 17.64 25.47
C LYS A 924 21.60 19.00 25.16
N ILE A 925 20.34 19.05 24.75
CA ILE A 925 19.61 20.29 24.53
C ILE A 925 19.52 21.10 25.82
N ILE A 926 19.15 20.48 26.94
CA ILE A 926 19.12 21.10 28.24
C ILE A 926 20.50 21.63 28.64
N ALA A 927 21.57 20.86 28.41
CA ALA A 927 22.93 21.26 28.72
C ALA A 927 23.38 22.46 27.85
N LEU A 928 22.98 22.51 26.59
CA LEU A 928 23.28 23.62 25.68
C LEU A 928 22.47 24.87 26.03
N LYS A 929 21.16 24.73 26.34
CA LYS A 929 20.33 25.84 26.83
C LYS A 929 20.91 26.44 28.12
N ASN A 930 21.38 25.63 29.04
CA ASN A 930 22.05 26.09 30.26
C ASN A 930 23.40 26.79 30.01
N LYS A 931 24.17 26.34 29.01
CA LYS A 931 25.38 27.02 28.56
C LYS A 931 25.09 28.39 27.93
N LEU A 932 24.08 28.50 27.09
CA LEU A 932 23.66 29.75 26.48
C LEU A 932 23.15 30.75 27.53
N LYS A 933 22.36 30.29 28.51
CA LYS A 933 21.97 31.12 29.68
C LYS A 933 23.19 31.61 30.48
N HIS A 934 24.23 30.80 30.62
CA HIS A 934 25.47 31.21 31.27
C HIS A 934 26.32 32.22 30.48
N LEU A 935 26.19 32.22 29.14
CA LEU A 935 26.87 33.15 28.23
C LEU A 935 26.10 34.47 28.04
N GLY A 936 24.89 34.60 28.64
CA GLY A 936 24.09 35.83 28.61
C GLY A 936 23.29 36.04 27.32
N GLU A 937 23.17 35.03 26.47
CA GLU A 937 22.31 35.05 25.29
C GLU A 937 20.86 34.74 25.69
N PRO A 938 19.86 35.50 25.17
CA PRO A 938 18.45 35.22 25.44
C PRO A 938 18.06 33.91 24.77
N VAL A 939 17.80 32.89 25.58
CA VAL A 939 17.13 31.67 25.12
C VAL A 939 15.64 31.90 25.27
N GLU A 940 14.89 31.95 24.20
CA GLU A 940 13.44 31.92 24.22
C GLU A 940 13.04 30.55 24.80
N ASP A 941 12.58 30.55 26.04
CA ASP A 941 11.86 29.42 26.60
C ASP A 941 10.49 29.46 25.91
N GLU A 942 10.23 28.63 24.93
CA GLU A 942 8.87 28.33 24.51
C GLU A 942 8.15 27.80 25.75
N ASP A 943 7.17 28.58 26.22
CA ASP A 943 6.33 28.23 27.35
C ASP A 943 5.88 26.76 27.23
N ASP A 944 6.43 25.92 28.12
CA ASP A 944 5.80 24.66 28.51
C ASP A 944 4.42 25.04 29.10
N THR A 945 3.41 25.05 28.26
CA THR A 945 2.05 24.87 28.75
C THR A 945 2.02 23.43 29.28
N GLU A 946 2.27 23.30 30.57
CA GLU A 946 1.86 22.15 31.36
C GLU A 946 0.37 21.89 31.11
N SER A 947 0.06 21.06 30.13
CA SER A 947 -1.13 20.25 30.20
C SER A 947 -0.72 18.99 30.95
N GLY A 948 -0.93 19.00 32.26
CA GLY A 948 -0.96 17.79 33.05
C GLY A 948 -2.08 16.91 32.50
N ASP A 949 -1.71 16.01 31.66
CA ASP A 949 -2.54 14.87 31.29
C ASP A 949 -2.04 13.68 32.09
N GLN A 950 -2.86 13.34 33.10
CA GLN A 950 -2.74 12.09 33.81
C GLN A 950 -3.05 10.98 32.82
N GLY A 951 -2.08 10.10 32.60
CA GLY A 951 -2.26 8.92 31.81
C GLY A 951 -3.46 8.11 32.28
N GLU A 952 -4.43 7.96 31.41
CA GLU A 952 -5.31 6.81 31.38
C GLU A 952 -4.71 5.85 30.36
N ASP A 953 -4.26 4.70 30.88
CA ASP A 953 -3.93 3.51 30.11
C ASP A 953 -5.20 3.05 29.38
N ASP A 954 -5.38 3.48 28.15
CA ASP A 954 -6.26 2.79 27.19
C ASP A 954 -5.46 1.67 26.54
N GLU A 955 -5.60 0.48 27.11
CA GLU A 955 -5.37 -0.77 26.43
C GLU A 955 -6.34 -0.84 25.22
N GLU A 956 -5.90 -0.40 24.05
CA GLU A 956 -6.55 -0.77 22.81
C GLU A 956 -6.32 -2.26 22.54
N GLU A 957 -7.34 -3.06 22.85
CA GLU A 957 -7.51 -4.40 22.33
C GLU A 957 -7.54 -4.32 20.78
N ASP A 958 -6.42 -4.73 20.18
CA ASP A 958 -6.39 -5.11 18.76
C ASP A 958 -7.33 -6.31 18.56
N GLY A 959 -8.54 -6.02 18.12
CA GLY A 959 -9.45 -6.99 17.54
C GLY A 959 -8.88 -7.47 16.21
N GLU A 960 -8.23 -8.61 16.19
CA GLU A 960 -7.94 -9.38 14.99
C GLU A 960 -9.29 -9.79 14.34
N GLU A 961 -9.70 -9.09 13.31
CA GLU A 961 -10.68 -9.62 12.37
C GLU A 961 -9.96 -10.61 11.44
N GLU A 962 -10.07 -11.88 11.75
CA GLU A 962 -9.85 -12.96 10.79
C GLU A 962 -10.97 -12.89 9.73
N GLU A 963 -10.67 -12.43 8.54
CA GLU A 963 -11.48 -12.75 7.36
C GLU A 963 -10.97 -14.07 6.76
N ASP A 964 -11.91 -15.04 6.66
CA ASP A 964 -11.84 -16.27 5.86
C ASP A 964 -11.49 -16.03 4.38
#